data_6aae12a8d0220933eca0a1dbf6444ca2
#
_entry.id   6aae12a8d0220933eca0a1dbf6444ca2
#
_cell.length_a   1.000
_cell.length_b   1.000
_cell.length_c   1.000
_cell.angle_alpha   90.00
_cell.angle_beta   90.00
_cell.angle_gamma   90.00
#
_symmetry.space_group_name_H-M   'P 1'
#
loop_
_entity.id
_entity.type
_entity.pdbx_description
1 polymer ?
#
loop_
_entity_poly.entity_id
_entity_poly.type
_entity_poly.pdbx_seq_one_letter_code
_entity_poly.pdbx_strand_id
1 'polypeptide(L)'
;MDDPVDRRAFMVSALLGTAGVVAGVQSLGARTPRGETPVATVNGPQTPPAPLFGLTKFLDPLRIPPTIRSYSRQYRDELDVSLTNARRRLHSQLPETMLWTYEGQFPGPTIEVRRNRRLRVTWTNELQGTVPLVAVRAPYAVPTPANTPGYRNPDRSLPAGVELIDGVAELPPWNVVHLHGALTNGGNDGWAHNGMSPGDSQLTEYPNRQAASTLWYHDHAMAVTRFTVHAGLAGLYLIRDEEEDGLRLPSGDHEIPLIIADRNLDTDPVTGALTGQLLFKFQYQPATGTSAPVTGPFTLVNGVIWPHLDVDARWYRFRVLNAANGRFFRLDLVDEAGTVHNDAVRIVGTDAGLLPAPAAVPAGGLTVTPAERVDLLVDFSRFKGQRLRLVNTGASVDPDIMQFRVESRSRHDSFTPPARLSASYVRLGSAVTVPEDHDEVFVATTLPGVAGRPHPEMWELQEITEPAELPTRFPEEGVIQLTDPATGGVRTFRRVARLFDDTTTIFIDRGRWVVWNLIQLGGAPHPMHIHMARFQLLSRRKFADLTAFDVAVGGTSRPLSGAGDGPSIEKHEEGWKDTFNLWAGEWIRVAGRFEGATGEFMYHCHILDHEDEGMMRPFVVHPPEVARFHMRSGGPAHHSGGSAHHPGGEG
;
A
#
# COMPACT_ATOMS: atom_id res chain seq x y z
N MET A 1 50.26 -8.84 15.75
CA MET A 1 49.50 -9.43 16.88
C MET A 1 48.22 -8.70 16.90
N ASP A 2 47.31 -9.20 16.08
CA ASP A 2 45.99 -8.57 15.86
C ASP A 2 44.97 -9.26 16.76
N ASP A 3 44.39 -8.46 17.62
CA ASP A 3 43.34 -8.88 18.55
C ASP A 3 42.01 -9.03 17.77
N PRO A 4 41.33 -10.17 17.83
CA PRO A 4 40.08 -10.33 17.09
C PRO A 4 38.96 -9.55 17.78
N VAL A 5 38.56 -8.44 17.17
CA VAL A 5 37.37 -7.69 17.56
C VAL A 5 36.18 -8.63 17.58
N ASP A 6 35.52 -8.73 18.72
CA ASP A 6 34.38 -9.61 18.95
C ASP A 6 33.19 -9.21 18.03
N ARG A 7 33.03 -9.98 16.95
CA ARG A 7 31.92 -9.81 15.98
C ARG A 7 30.51 -9.89 16.59
N ARG A 8 30.38 -10.51 17.77
CA ARG A 8 29.08 -10.63 18.46
C ARG A 8 28.65 -9.31 19.10
N ALA A 9 29.61 -8.55 19.66
CA ALA A 9 29.31 -7.23 20.22
C ALA A 9 28.91 -6.22 19.14
N PHE A 10 29.49 -6.33 17.94
CA PHE A 10 29.15 -5.46 16.80
C PHE A 10 27.76 -5.73 16.23
N MET A 11 27.31 -6.99 16.18
CA MET A 11 25.97 -7.35 15.72
C MET A 11 24.87 -6.88 16.68
N VAL A 12 25.11 -6.91 17.99
CA VAL A 12 24.18 -6.36 18.98
C VAL A 12 24.05 -4.84 18.84
N SER A 13 25.14 -4.14 18.53
CA SER A 13 25.12 -2.69 18.28
C SER A 13 24.40 -2.32 16.97
N ALA A 14 24.52 -3.14 15.91
CA ALA A 14 23.81 -2.93 14.66
C ALA A 14 22.30 -3.16 14.80
N LEU A 15 21.89 -4.13 15.61
CA LEU A 15 20.49 -4.36 15.98
C LEU A 15 19.89 -3.20 16.80
N LEU A 16 20.68 -2.58 17.66
CA LEU A 16 20.27 -1.41 18.45
C LEU A 16 20.23 -0.12 17.60
N GLY A 17 21.08 -0.01 16.59
CA GLY A 17 21.06 1.12 15.64
C GLY A 17 19.84 1.09 14.70
N THR A 18 19.44 -0.09 14.25
CA THR A 18 18.19 -0.27 13.50
C THR A 18 16.94 -0.09 14.38
N ALA A 19 17.02 -0.43 15.67
CA ALA A 19 15.95 -0.17 16.63
C ALA A 19 15.64 1.33 16.78
N GLY A 20 16.61 2.22 16.62
CA GLY A 20 16.40 3.67 16.72
C GLY A 20 15.57 4.26 15.58
N VAL A 21 15.75 3.78 14.35
CA VAL A 21 14.94 4.20 13.19
C VAL A 21 13.62 3.41 13.11
N VAL A 22 13.66 2.14 13.50
CA VAL A 22 12.47 1.29 13.65
C VAL A 22 11.62 1.74 14.84
N ALA A 23 12.19 2.40 15.88
CA ALA A 23 11.38 2.93 16.99
C ALA A 23 10.36 4.00 16.54
N GLY A 24 10.66 4.79 15.50
CA GLY A 24 9.67 5.68 14.87
C GLY A 24 8.52 4.93 14.20
N VAL A 25 8.75 3.71 13.74
CA VAL A 25 7.76 2.84 13.10
C VAL A 25 7.24 1.78 14.07
N GLN A 26 8.05 1.31 15.04
CA GLN A 26 7.63 0.34 16.06
C GLN A 26 6.67 0.93 17.11
N SER A 27 6.64 2.26 17.30
CA SER A 27 5.59 2.89 18.14
C SER A 27 4.17 2.70 17.58
N LEU A 28 4.06 2.24 16.32
CA LEU A 28 2.79 1.95 15.66
C LEU A 28 2.19 0.57 15.97
N GLY A 29 2.94 -0.36 16.58
CA GLY A 29 2.50 -1.75 16.70
C GLY A 29 2.52 -2.38 18.10
N ALA A 30 3.09 -1.72 19.12
CA ALA A 30 3.11 -2.26 20.47
C ALA A 30 1.78 -1.97 21.19
N ARG A 31 0.81 -2.86 21.09
CA ARG A 31 -0.28 -2.94 22.08
C ARG A 31 0.31 -3.40 23.41
N THR A 32 0.54 -2.46 24.35
CA THR A 32 0.74 -2.81 25.74
C THR A 32 -0.55 -3.41 26.31
N PRO A 33 -0.46 -4.40 27.25
CA PRO A 33 -1.62 -4.87 27.99
C PRO A 33 -2.26 -3.69 28.74
N ARG A 34 -3.58 -3.70 28.84
CA ARG A 34 -4.40 -2.70 29.52
C ARG A 34 -3.83 -2.31 30.88
N GLY A 35 -3.12 -1.19 30.91
CA GLY A 35 -2.94 -0.34 32.06
C GLY A 35 -3.32 1.04 31.58
N GLU A 36 -4.28 1.67 32.20
CA GLU A 36 -4.75 3.01 31.90
C GLU A 36 -3.56 3.97 31.98
N THR A 37 -2.99 4.32 30.82
CA THR A 37 -2.07 5.46 30.73
C THR A 37 -2.92 6.71 30.53
N PRO A 38 -2.69 7.79 31.31
CA PRO A 38 -3.46 9.01 31.15
C PRO A 38 -3.29 9.56 29.74
N VAL A 39 -4.40 9.82 29.07
CA VAL A 39 -4.44 10.63 27.86
C VAL A 39 -3.79 11.96 28.19
N ALA A 40 -2.66 12.27 27.57
CA ALA A 40 -2.04 13.58 27.73
C ALA A 40 -2.98 14.63 27.12
N THR A 41 -3.77 15.27 27.95
CA THR A 41 -4.54 16.45 27.60
C THR A 41 -3.55 17.59 27.41
N VAL A 42 -3.31 17.99 26.17
CA VAL A 42 -2.64 19.27 25.88
C VAL A 42 -3.67 20.37 26.09
N ASN A 43 -3.74 20.88 27.33
CA ASN A 43 -4.63 21.96 27.69
C ASN A 43 -3.98 23.32 27.36
N GLY A 44 -4.59 24.07 26.45
CA GLY A 44 -4.34 25.48 26.18
C GLY A 44 -4.96 25.93 24.87
N PRO A 45 -5.37 27.21 24.71
CA PRO A 45 -5.81 27.73 23.42
C PRO A 45 -4.65 27.60 22.44
N GLN A 46 -4.82 26.71 21.43
CA GLN A 46 -3.77 26.46 20.46
C GLN A 46 -3.61 27.66 19.52
N THR A 47 -2.44 28.28 19.57
CA THR A 47 -1.96 29.19 18.54
C THR A 47 -2.06 28.45 17.16
N PRO A 48 -2.40 29.13 16.06
CA PRO A 48 -2.33 28.52 14.75
C PRO A 48 -1.02 27.76 14.58
N PRO A 49 -1.02 26.58 13.97
CA PRO A 49 0.20 25.78 13.85
C PRO A 49 1.29 26.61 13.18
N ALA A 50 2.48 26.61 13.78
CA ALA A 50 3.61 27.39 13.30
C ALA A 50 3.93 27.04 11.84
N PRO A 51 4.35 28.00 11.01
CA PRO A 51 4.84 27.73 9.67
C PRO A 51 5.93 26.65 9.71
N LEU A 52 5.87 25.70 8.78
CA LEU A 52 6.90 24.67 8.66
C LEU A 52 7.66 24.89 7.36
N PHE A 53 8.98 25.02 7.44
CA PHE A 53 9.85 25.35 6.30
C PHE A 53 9.41 26.61 5.53
N GLY A 54 8.89 27.62 6.23
CA GLY A 54 8.41 28.87 5.67
C GLY A 54 7.01 28.84 5.05
N LEU A 55 6.33 27.68 5.05
CA LEU A 55 4.98 27.54 4.51
C LEU A 55 3.92 27.66 5.62
N THR A 56 2.88 28.45 5.34
CA THR A 56 1.73 28.62 6.22
C THR A 56 0.73 27.49 5.99
N LYS A 57 0.50 26.67 7.00
CA LYS A 57 -0.44 25.53 6.91
C LYS A 57 -1.88 26.00 6.69
N PHE A 58 -2.64 25.19 5.97
CA PHE A 58 -4.07 25.41 5.71
C PHE A 58 -4.39 26.73 5.00
N LEU A 59 -3.43 27.26 4.24
CA LEU A 59 -3.60 28.51 3.48
C LEU A 59 -4.43 28.24 2.22
N ASP A 60 -4.13 27.18 1.50
CA ASP A 60 -4.72 26.87 0.21
C ASP A 60 -5.97 25.95 0.36
N PRO A 61 -7.00 26.15 -0.47
CA PRO A 61 -8.14 25.25 -0.49
C PRO A 61 -7.78 23.89 -1.09
N LEU A 62 -8.46 22.84 -0.65
CA LEU A 62 -8.39 21.52 -1.25
C LEU A 62 -8.84 21.57 -2.72
N ARG A 63 -8.05 21.00 -3.61
CA ARG A 63 -8.46 20.80 -5.00
C ARG A 63 -9.23 19.48 -5.12
N ILE A 64 -10.32 19.52 -5.86
CA ILE A 64 -11.06 18.31 -6.19
C ILE A 64 -10.66 17.90 -7.62
N PRO A 65 -10.05 16.72 -7.83
CA PRO A 65 -9.76 16.24 -9.17
C PRO A 65 -11.02 16.18 -10.04
N PRO A 66 -10.95 16.59 -11.32
CA PRO A 66 -12.12 16.51 -12.21
C PRO A 66 -12.56 15.05 -12.34
N THR A 67 -13.89 14.85 -12.46
CA THR A 67 -14.46 13.51 -12.63
C THR A 67 -14.87 13.26 -14.06
N ILE A 68 -14.31 12.21 -14.67
CA ILE A 68 -14.65 11.70 -15.99
C ILE A 68 -15.67 10.56 -15.80
N ARG A 69 -16.92 10.78 -16.19
CA ARG A 69 -17.97 9.74 -16.18
C ARG A 69 -17.98 9.02 -17.50
N SER A 70 -17.39 7.82 -17.57
CA SER A 70 -17.23 7.04 -18.81
C SER A 70 -18.55 6.75 -19.51
N TYR A 71 -19.61 6.55 -18.73
CA TYR A 71 -20.97 6.24 -19.20
C TYR A 71 -21.75 7.46 -19.72
N SER A 72 -21.15 8.64 -19.70
CA SER A 72 -21.77 9.84 -20.26
C SER A 72 -21.89 9.78 -21.80
N ARG A 73 -22.74 10.62 -22.38
CA ARG A 73 -22.89 10.71 -23.84
C ARG A 73 -21.60 11.15 -24.55
N GLN A 74 -20.70 11.82 -23.83
CA GLN A 74 -19.43 12.30 -24.36
C GLN A 74 -18.47 11.14 -24.61
N TYR A 75 -18.32 10.23 -23.64
CA TYR A 75 -17.27 9.20 -23.67
C TYR A 75 -17.76 7.84 -24.17
N ARG A 76 -19.01 7.47 -23.90
CA ARG A 76 -19.64 6.21 -24.38
C ARG A 76 -18.83 4.96 -24.05
N ASP A 77 -18.22 4.93 -22.85
CA ASP A 77 -17.36 3.85 -22.36
C ASP A 77 -16.04 3.66 -23.15
N GLU A 78 -15.57 4.74 -23.79
CA GLU A 78 -14.24 4.83 -24.41
C GLU A 78 -13.57 6.12 -23.93
N LEU A 79 -12.30 6.04 -23.50
CA LEU A 79 -11.52 7.17 -23.04
C LEU A 79 -10.15 7.17 -23.73
N ASP A 80 -9.70 8.35 -24.07
CA ASP A 80 -8.30 8.60 -24.37
C ASP A 80 -7.74 9.39 -23.19
N VAL A 81 -6.63 8.92 -22.61
CA VAL A 81 -5.98 9.53 -21.46
C VAL A 81 -4.50 9.71 -21.76
N SER A 82 -4.04 10.94 -21.79
CA SER A 82 -2.65 11.29 -22.07
C SER A 82 -1.84 11.43 -20.77
N LEU A 83 -0.63 10.86 -20.79
CA LEU A 83 0.40 11.15 -19.80
C LEU A 83 1.19 12.35 -20.30
N THR A 84 1.18 13.46 -19.56
CA THR A 84 1.75 14.74 -20.00
C THR A 84 2.55 15.43 -18.91
N ASN A 85 3.54 16.22 -19.30
CA ASN A 85 4.21 17.14 -18.38
C ASN A 85 3.27 18.27 -17.98
N ALA A 86 3.23 18.63 -16.71
CA ALA A 86 2.50 19.80 -16.27
C ALA A 86 3.23 20.53 -15.13
N ARG A 87 3.08 21.85 -15.11
CA ARG A 87 3.50 22.67 -13.97
C ARG A 87 2.31 22.88 -13.05
N ARG A 88 2.48 22.57 -11.77
CA ARG A 88 1.45 22.75 -10.76
C ARG A 88 2.05 23.37 -9.50
N ARG A 89 1.31 24.28 -8.90
CA ARG A 89 1.68 24.89 -7.64
C ARG A 89 1.17 24.01 -6.50
N LEU A 90 2.06 23.41 -5.75
CA LEU A 90 1.71 22.52 -4.63
C LEU A 90 1.28 23.29 -3.38
N HIS A 91 1.69 24.57 -3.27
CA HIS A 91 1.31 25.51 -2.24
C HIS A 91 1.43 26.93 -2.81
N SER A 92 0.53 27.87 -2.41
CA SER A 92 0.53 29.24 -2.97
C SER A 92 1.83 30.02 -2.72
N GLN A 93 2.54 29.70 -1.65
CA GLN A 93 3.83 30.30 -1.30
C GLN A 93 5.03 29.61 -1.96
N LEU A 94 4.82 28.64 -2.85
CA LEU A 94 5.88 27.93 -3.58
C LEU A 94 5.94 28.37 -5.05
N PRO A 95 7.09 28.24 -5.70
CA PRO A 95 7.17 28.16 -7.15
C PRO A 95 6.35 26.95 -7.67
N GLU A 96 6.12 26.95 -8.99
CA GLU A 96 5.48 25.78 -9.62
C GLU A 96 6.44 24.60 -9.67
N THR A 97 5.89 23.41 -9.42
CA THR A 97 6.57 22.13 -9.52
C THR A 97 6.28 21.50 -10.89
N MET A 98 7.32 21.04 -11.58
CA MET A 98 7.17 20.19 -12.76
C MET A 98 6.80 18.79 -12.32
N LEU A 99 5.78 18.22 -12.98
CA LEU A 99 5.22 16.90 -12.66
C LEU A 99 4.97 16.12 -13.94
N TRP A 100 4.96 14.80 -13.82
CA TRP A 100 4.33 13.90 -14.77
C TRP A 100 2.88 13.67 -14.32
N THR A 101 1.95 13.75 -15.22
CA THR A 101 0.53 13.84 -14.88
C THR A 101 -0.32 13.07 -15.87
N TYR A 102 -1.53 12.65 -15.45
CA TYR A 102 -2.57 12.23 -16.36
C TYR A 102 -3.45 13.43 -16.70
N GLU A 103 -3.70 13.69 -17.98
CA GLU A 103 -4.52 14.81 -18.48
C GLU A 103 -4.08 16.19 -17.94
N GLY A 104 -2.78 16.36 -17.70
CA GLY A 104 -2.26 17.59 -17.12
C GLY A 104 -2.73 17.85 -15.68
N GLN A 105 -3.38 16.92 -15.00
CA GLN A 105 -3.88 17.05 -13.63
C GLN A 105 -3.00 16.33 -12.63
N PHE A 106 -2.91 16.87 -11.42
CA PHE A 106 -2.24 16.22 -10.29
C PHE A 106 -3.08 16.34 -9.01
N PRO A 107 -3.55 15.22 -8.45
CA PRO A 107 -3.62 13.89 -9.06
C PRO A 107 -4.41 13.90 -10.37
N GLY A 108 -4.29 12.80 -11.15
CA GLY A 108 -5.07 12.61 -12.37
C GLY A 108 -6.58 12.66 -12.14
N PRO A 109 -7.39 12.79 -13.20
CA PRO A 109 -8.85 12.80 -13.10
C PRO A 109 -9.40 11.57 -12.37
N THR A 110 -10.48 11.74 -11.63
CA THR A 110 -11.24 10.59 -11.12
C THR A 110 -12.05 9.99 -12.25
N ILE A 111 -11.76 8.74 -12.63
CA ILE A 111 -12.54 8.00 -13.64
C ILE A 111 -13.71 7.30 -12.92
N GLU A 112 -14.94 7.62 -13.28
CA GLU A 112 -16.13 7.01 -12.70
C GLU A 112 -16.83 6.11 -13.72
N VAL A 113 -17.07 4.85 -13.34
CA VAL A 113 -17.70 3.83 -14.18
C VAL A 113 -18.87 3.18 -13.48
N ARG A 114 -19.68 2.45 -14.24
CA ARG A 114 -20.76 1.61 -13.72
C ARG A 114 -20.38 0.14 -13.76
N ARG A 115 -20.73 -0.60 -12.73
CA ARG A 115 -20.58 -2.06 -12.69
C ARG A 115 -21.20 -2.71 -13.93
N ASN A 116 -20.54 -3.71 -14.47
CA ASN A 116 -20.92 -4.44 -15.68
C ASN A 116 -20.90 -3.60 -16.98
N ARG A 117 -20.42 -2.35 -16.92
CA ARG A 117 -20.15 -1.56 -18.12
C ARG A 117 -18.65 -1.62 -18.41
N ARG A 118 -18.32 -2.27 -19.51
CA ARG A 118 -16.94 -2.37 -19.99
C ARG A 118 -16.46 -0.99 -20.42
N LEU A 119 -15.26 -0.61 -19.94
CA LEU A 119 -14.58 0.60 -20.37
C LEU A 119 -13.34 0.24 -21.16
N ARG A 120 -13.11 0.90 -22.28
CA ARG A 120 -11.84 0.92 -23.01
C ARG A 120 -11.11 2.22 -22.71
N VAL A 121 -9.82 2.12 -22.42
CA VAL A 121 -8.97 3.29 -22.22
C VAL A 121 -7.74 3.15 -23.12
N THR A 122 -7.52 4.16 -23.95
CA THR A 122 -6.25 4.34 -24.67
C THR A 122 -5.38 5.24 -23.80
N TRP A 123 -4.35 4.66 -23.22
CA TRP A 123 -3.32 5.43 -22.52
C TRP A 123 -2.23 5.83 -23.52
N THR A 124 -1.91 7.12 -23.62
CA THR A 124 -0.90 7.64 -24.55
C THR A 124 0.21 8.34 -23.79
N ASN A 125 1.45 7.90 -23.98
CA ASN A 125 2.61 8.54 -23.37
C ASN A 125 3.05 9.74 -24.20
N GLU A 126 2.65 10.95 -23.81
CA GLU A 126 3.06 12.24 -24.40
C GLU A 126 4.08 12.97 -23.53
N LEU A 127 4.68 12.29 -22.55
CA LEU A 127 5.71 12.86 -21.68
C LEU A 127 6.96 13.19 -22.48
N GLN A 128 7.64 14.25 -22.04
CA GLN A 128 8.86 14.74 -22.68
C GLN A 128 9.98 14.94 -21.66
N GLY A 129 11.22 14.85 -22.13
CA GLY A 129 12.41 15.04 -21.32
C GLY A 129 12.71 13.83 -20.44
N THR A 130 13.13 14.07 -19.20
CA THR A 130 13.45 13.05 -18.20
C THR A 130 12.58 13.23 -16.96
N VAL A 131 12.64 12.28 -16.03
CA VAL A 131 11.85 12.35 -14.80
C VAL A 131 12.09 13.67 -14.06
N PRO A 132 11.03 14.41 -13.67
CA PRO A 132 11.16 15.79 -13.17
C PRO A 132 11.50 15.86 -11.67
N LEU A 133 12.47 15.08 -11.21
CA LEU A 133 12.90 15.07 -9.82
C LEU A 133 14.43 14.96 -9.69
N VAL A 134 14.93 15.38 -8.54
CA VAL A 134 16.29 15.07 -8.12
C VAL A 134 16.24 13.89 -7.15
N ALA A 135 17.05 12.87 -7.39
CA ALA A 135 17.15 11.72 -6.53
C ALA A 135 18.51 11.64 -5.86
N VAL A 136 18.51 11.52 -4.53
CA VAL A 136 19.73 11.41 -3.74
C VAL A 136 19.66 10.22 -2.80
N ARG A 137 20.81 9.61 -2.56
CA ARG A 137 21.05 8.64 -1.51
C ARG A 137 21.78 9.34 -0.36
N ALA A 138 21.23 9.25 0.84
CA ALA A 138 21.75 9.96 2.01
C ALA A 138 21.84 9.02 3.23
N PRO A 139 22.94 9.07 4.02
CA PRO A 139 23.05 8.30 5.26
C PRO A 139 22.01 8.74 6.30
N TYR A 140 21.54 7.83 7.15
CA TYR A 140 20.64 8.13 8.27
C TYR A 140 21.17 9.20 9.22
N ALA A 141 22.48 9.22 9.46
CA ALA A 141 23.12 10.08 10.44
C ALA A 141 23.50 11.47 9.91
N VAL A 142 23.15 11.81 8.68
CA VAL A 142 23.49 13.12 8.09
C VAL A 142 22.53 14.19 8.60
N PRO A 143 23.00 15.47 8.76
CA PRO A 143 22.14 16.58 9.25
C PRO A 143 20.96 16.93 8.34
N THR A 144 20.74 16.23 7.26
CA THR A 144 19.58 16.38 6.37
C THR A 144 18.73 15.10 6.34
N PRO A 145 17.98 14.78 7.41
CA PRO A 145 17.13 13.60 7.43
C PRO A 145 16.08 13.62 6.32
N ALA A 146 15.47 12.47 6.02
CA ALA A 146 14.42 12.34 5.00
C ALA A 146 13.31 13.39 5.15
N ASN A 147 13.01 13.77 6.39
CA ASN A 147 11.97 14.72 6.73
C ASN A 147 12.40 16.20 6.68
N THR A 148 13.52 16.52 6.00
CA THR A 148 13.96 17.90 5.77
C THR A 148 14.11 18.17 4.28
N PRO A 149 13.72 19.38 3.80
CA PRO A 149 13.95 19.82 2.43
C PRO A 149 15.45 19.97 2.11
N GLY A 150 15.77 19.94 0.81
CA GLY A 150 17.12 20.15 0.32
C GLY A 150 18.09 19.01 0.56
N TYR A 151 19.25 19.06 -0.08
CA TYR A 151 20.26 18.02 -0.01
C TYR A 151 21.69 18.54 -0.18
N ARG A 152 21.89 19.85 -0.34
CA ARG A 152 23.21 20.46 -0.58
C ARG A 152 23.64 21.34 0.60
N ASN A 153 24.94 21.49 0.74
CA ASN A 153 25.54 22.50 1.60
C ASN A 153 25.40 23.92 1.00
N PRO A 154 25.55 24.99 1.82
CA PRO A 154 25.48 26.37 1.31
C PRO A 154 26.50 26.71 0.20
N ASP A 155 27.63 26.02 0.14
CA ASP A 155 28.62 26.14 -0.94
C ASP A 155 28.28 25.33 -2.20
N ARG A 156 27.08 24.73 -2.25
CA ARG A 156 26.52 23.87 -3.30
C ARG A 156 27.17 22.48 -3.41
N SER A 157 28.12 22.14 -2.56
CA SER A 157 28.68 20.78 -2.47
C SER A 157 27.65 19.80 -1.89
N LEU A 158 27.89 18.52 -2.10
CA LEU A 158 27.13 17.48 -1.42
C LEU A 158 27.69 17.26 0.01
N PRO A 159 26.84 17.10 1.01
CA PRO A 159 27.27 16.67 2.33
C PRO A 159 27.97 15.31 2.25
N ALA A 160 28.86 15.04 3.21
CA ALA A 160 29.57 13.77 3.26
C ALA A 160 28.63 12.56 3.26
N GLY A 161 28.84 11.63 2.34
CA GLY A 161 28.03 10.43 2.16
C GLY A 161 26.71 10.63 1.42
N VAL A 162 26.37 11.86 1.05
CA VAL A 162 25.22 12.12 0.15
C VAL A 162 25.69 12.01 -1.29
N GLU A 163 24.98 11.21 -2.08
CA GLU A 163 25.26 10.94 -3.49
C GLU A 163 24.00 11.11 -4.33
N LEU A 164 24.15 11.57 -5.57
CA LEU A 164 23.07 11.47 -6.55
C LEU A 164 22.86 9.98 -6.88
N ILE A 165 21.60 9.58 -7.03
CA ILE A 165 21.30 8.22 -7.51
C ILE A 165 21.57 8.20 -9.01
N ASP A 166 22.53 7.35 -9.40
CA ASP A 166 23.00 7.24 -10.77
C ASP A 166 21.88 6.90 -11.74
N GLY A 167 21.89 7.50 -12.93
CA GLY A 167 20.95 7.27 -14.01
C GLY A 167 19.57 7.90 -13.84
N VAL A 168 19.19 8.40 -12.65
CA VAL A 168 17.84 8.94 -12.44
C VAL A 168 17.63 10.27 -13.19
N ALA A 169 18.65 11.10 -13.27
CA ALA A 169 18.57 12.37 -14.02
C ALA A 169 18.35 12.16 -15.53
N GLU A 170 18.75 11.02 -16.06
CA GLU A 170 18.64 10.60 -17.45
C GLU A 170 17.43 9.69 -17.71
N LEU A 171 16.64 9.34 -16.69
CA LEU A 171 15.53 8.41 -16.81
C LEU A 171 14.47 8.95 -17.78
N PRO A 172 14.29 8.30 -18.94
CA PRO A 172 13.30 8.73 -19.92
C PRO A 172 11.88 8.37 -19.44
N PRO A 173 10.84 8.96 -20.04
CA PRO A 173 9.46 8.58 -19.78
C PRO A 173 9.18 7.18 -20.35
N TRP A 174 9.30 6.17 -19.51
CA TRP A 174 8.92 4.79 -19.81
C TRP A 174 7.92 4.35 -18.75
N ASN A 175 6.67 4.13 -19.15
CA ASN A 175 5.54 4.07 -18.26
C ASN A 175 4.65 2.86 -18.52
N VAL A 176 4.13 2.27 -17.47
CA VAL A 176 3.11 1.22 -17.50
C VAL A 176 1.92 1.69 -16.67
N VAL A 177 0.72 1.67 -17.22
CA VAL A 177 -0.46 2.01 -16.43
C VAL A 177 -1.09 0.76 -15.85
N HIS A 178 -1.11 0.66 -14.53
CA HIS A 178 -1.82 -0.36 -13.77
C HIS A 178 -3.09 0.21 -13.16
N LEU A 179 -4.21 -0.50 -13.29
CA LEU A 179 -5.44 -0.20 -12.55
C LEU A 179 -5.53 -1.07 -11.32
N HIS A 180 -5.01 -0.56 -10.22
CA HIS A 180 -4.90 -1.25 -8.94
C HIS A 180 -6.26 -1.65 -8.37
N GLY A 181 -6.45 -2.93 -8.14
CA GLY A 181 -7.68 -3.54 -7.66
C GLY A 181 -8.65 -3.97 -8.76
N ALA A 182 -8.29 -3.84 -10.04
CA ALA A 182 -9.14 -4.27 -11.14
C ALA A 182 -9.18 -5.79 -11.28
N LEU A 183 -10.37 -6.31 -11.60
CA LEU A 183 -10.55 -7.70 -12.05
C LEU A 183 -10.55 -7.71 -13.58
N THR A 184 -9.37 -7.88 -14.17
CA THR A 184 -9.16 -7.81 -15.62
C THR A 184 -8.20 -8.91 -16.09
N ASN A 185 -8.04 -9.09 -17.41
CA ASN A 185 -7.05 -10.03 -17.95
C ASN A 185 -5.62 -9.49 -17.79
N GLY A 186 -4.64 -10.38 -17.70
CA GLY A 186 -3.24 -10.01 -17.53
C GLY A 186 -2.73 -9.00 -18.57
N GLY A 187 -3.17 -9.10 -19.83
CA GLY A 187 -2.82 -8.12 -20.88
C GLY A 187 -3.36 -6.69 -20.66
N ASN A 188 -4.33 -6.50 -19.75
CA ASN A 188 -4.90 -5.20 -19.39
C ASN A 188 -4.50 -4.74 -17.97
N ASP A 189 -3.75 -5.57 -17.24
CA ASP A 189 -3.43 -5.34 -15.83
C ASP A 189 -2.24 -4.38 -15.65
N GLY A 190 -1.43 -4.17 -16.69
CA GLY A 190 -0.23 -3.35 -16.62
C GLY A 190 1.00 -4.17 -16.22
N TRP A 191 1.40 -5.12 -17.07
CA TRP A 191 2.61 -5.90 -16.86
C TRP A 191 3.86 -5.02 -16.85
N ALA A 192 4.65 -5.09 -15.78
CA ALA A 192 5.72 -4.13 -15.49
C ALA A 192 6.76 -3.94 -16.60
N HIS A 193 6.99 -4.95 -17.46
CA HIS A 193 7.90 -4.86 -18.60
C HIS A 193 7.26 -4.34 -19.90
N ASN A 194 5.94 -4.13 -19.94
CA ASN A 194 5.24 -3.65 -21.13
C ASN A 194 5.14 -2.10 -21.15
N GLY A 195 6.29 -1.43 -20.99
CA GLY A 195 6.33 0.02 -20.93
C GLY A 195 6.08 0.70 -22.26
N MET A 196 5.42 1.85 -22.19
CA MET A 196 5.22 2.78 -23.28
C MET A 196 6.34 3.82 -23.30
N SER A 197 7.05 3.95 -24.42
CA SER A 197 7.94 5.07 -24.69
C SER A 197 7.16 6.32 -25.13
N PRO A 198 7.77 7.51 -25.15
CA PRO A 198 7.11 8.70 -25.67
C PRO A 198 6.57 8.52 -27.10
N GLY A 199 5.29 8.79 -27.27
CA GLY A 199 4.55 8.58 -28.52
C GLY A 199 3.84 7.23 -28.64
N ASP A 200 4.13 6.27 -27.75
CA ASP A 200 3.42 5.01 -27.73
C ASP A 200 2.04 5.12 -27.04
N SER A 201 1.14 4.21 -27.39
CA SER A 201 -0.16 4.10 -26.76
C SER A 201 -0.48 2.65 -26.44
N GLN A 202 -1.17 2.43 -25.32
CA GLN A 202 -1.66 1.13 -24.90
C GLN A 202 -3.19 1.18 -24.75
N LEU A 203 -3.88 0.30 -25.45
CA LEU A 203 -5.31 0.09 -25.27
C LEU A 203 -5.54 -0.97 -24.20
N THR A 204 -6.30 -0.58 -23.15
CA THR A 204 -6.74 -1.50 -22.10
C THR A 204 -8.27 -1.62 -22.08
N GLU A 205 -8.77 -2.75 -21.61
CA GLU A 205 -10.19 -3.00 -21.49
C GLU A 205 -10.52 -3.49 -20.07
N TYR A 206 -11.34 -2.72 -19.36
CA TYR A 206 -11.76 -3.03 -18.01
C TYR A 206 -13.23 -3.50 -17.99
N PRO A 207 -13.50 -4.77 -17.63
CA PRO A 207 -14.85 -5.32 -17.61
C PRO A 207 -15.78 -4.72 -16.54
N ASN A 208 -15.21 -4.17 -15.46
CA ASN A 208 -15.92 -3.55 -14.34
C ASN A 208 -17.00 -4.45 -13.71
N ARG A 209 -16.76 -5.75 -13.59
CA ARG A 209 -17.75 -6.72 -13.07
C ARG A 209 -17.83 -6.76 -11.55
N GLN A 210 -16.85 -6.18 -10.87
CA GLN A 210 -16.79 -6.14 -9.41
C GLN A 210 -17.79 -5.17 -8.79
N ALA A 211 -18.02 -5.32 -7.47
CA ALA A 211 -18.91 -4.43 -6.72
C ALA A 211 -18.38 -3.00 -6.66
N ALA A 212 -19.24 -2.05 -6.28
CA ALA A 212 -18.88 -0.67 -6.06
C ALA A 212 -17.69 -0.57 -5.11
N SER A 213 -16.63 0.11 -5.55
CA SER A 213 -15.35 0.18 -4.86
C SER A 213 -14.52 1.38 -5.31
N THR A 214 -13.52 1.71 -4.52
CA THR A 214 -12.53 2.73 -4.83
C THR A 214 -11.25 2.06 -5.28
N LEU A 215 -10.98 2.12 -6.57
CA LEU A 215 -9.73 1.71 -7.19
C LEU A 215 -8.87 2.94 -7.47
N TRP A 216 -7.66 2.73 -7.94
CA TRP A 216 -6.80 3.80 -8.40
C TRP A 216 -5.89 3.33 -9.53
N TYR A 217 -5.42 4.22 -10.38
CA TYR A 217 -4.50 3.92 -11.44
C TYR A 217 -3.19 4.65 -11.20
N HIS A 218 -2.08 3.97 -11.47
CA HIS A 218 -0.75 4.51 -11.26
C HIS A 218 0.25 3.86 -12.22
N ASP A 219 1.44 4.42 -12.28
CA ASP A 219 2.53 3.82 -13.03
C ASP A 219 3.08 2.59 -12.31
N HIS A 220 3.44 1.58 -13.09
CA HIS A 220 3.95 0.29 -12.60
C HIS A 220 5.13 -0.22 -13.41
N ALA A 221 5.92 0.70 -14.02
CA ALA A 221 7.05 0.33 -14.83
C ALA A 221 8.18 -0.29 -13.98
N MET A 222 8.74 -1.41 -14.46
CA MET A 222 9.76 -2.20 -13.76
C MET A 222 10.90 -1.34 -13.24
N ALA A 223 11.22 -1.48 -11.95
CA ALA A 223 12.33 -0.85 -11.22
C ALA A 223 12.31 0.70 -11.16
N VAL A 224 11.25 1.35 -11.65
CA VAL A 224 11.14 2.82 -11.65
C VAL A 224 9.82 3.36 -11.11
N THR A 225 8.90 2.50 -10.67
CA THR A 225 7.60 2.85 -10.08
C THR A 225 7.74 3.92 -8.99
N ARG A 226 8.72 3.79 -8.11
CA ARG A 226 9.01 4.75 -7.03
C ARG A 226 9.28 6.17 -7.51
N PHE A 227 9.90 6.34 -8.68
CA PHE A 227 10.21 7.66 -9.25
C PHE A 227 9.01 8.25 -10.00
N THR A 228 8.33 7.43 -10.78
CA THR A 228 7.23 7.86 -11.66
C THR A 228 5.97 8.20 -10.88
N VAL A 229 5.62 7.43 -9.84
CA VAL A 229 4.54 7.76 -8.89
C VAL A 229 4.93 8.97 -8.03
N HIS A 230 6.20 9.08 -7.61
CA HIS A 230 6.68 10.27 -6.90
C HIS A 230 6.58 11.51 -7.78
N ALA A 231 6.83 11.39 -9.08
CA ALA A 231 6.70 12.47 -10.07
C ALA A 231 5.24 12.89 -10.33
N GLY A 232 4.23 12.05 -9.96
CA GLY A 232 2.82 12.45 -9.98
C GLY A 232 1.84 11.52 -10.70
N LEU A 233 2.28 10.37 -11.20
CA LEU A 233 1.43 9.45 -11.97
C LEU A 233 0.51 8.61 -11.06
N ALA A 234 -0.58 9.22 -10.59
CA ALA A 234 -1.63 8.59 -9.80
C ALA A 234 -2.99 9.27 -9.98
N GLY A 235 -4.08 8.50 -9.99
CA GLY A 235 -5.46 8.99 -10.04
C GLY A 235 -6.48 7.97 -9.56
N LEU A 236 -7.68 8.38 -9.16
CA LEU A 236 -8.73 7.50 -8.67
C LEU A 236 -9.60 6.94 -9.79
N TYR A 237 -10.10 5.72 -9.52
CA TYR A 237 -11.10 5.05 -10.37
C TYR A 237 -12.23 4.51 -9.49
N LEU A 238 -13.47 4.97 -9.74
CA LEU A 238 -14.63 4.63 -8.93
C LEU A 238 -15.60 3.73 -9.70
N ILE A 239 -15.86 2.56 -9.16
CA ILE A 239 -16.94 1.70 -9.66
C ILE A 239 -18.20 1.99 -8.85
N ARG A 240 -19.31 2.27 -9.54
CA ARG A 240 -20.65 2.48 -8.97
C ARG A 240 -21.53 1.29 -9.29
N ASP A 241 -22.41 0.91 -8.37
CA ASP A 241 -23.44 -0.11 -8.62
C ASP A 241 -24.79 0.25 -7.97
N GLU A 242 -25.78 -0.58 -8.23
CA GLU A 242 -27.14 -0.37 -7.72
C GLU A 242 -27.24 -0.57 -6.20
N GLU A 243 -26.38 -1.42 -5.62
CA GLU A 243 -26.34 -1.65 -4.18
C GLU A 243 -25.89 -0.37 -3.46
N GLU A 244 -24.79 0.25 -3.93
CA GLU A 244 -24.31 1.53 -3.40
C GLU A 244 -25.34 2.65 -3.60
N ASP A 245 -25.91 2.78 -4.80
CA ASP A 245 -26.93 3.81 -5.10
C ASP A 245 -28.13 3.71 -4.15
N GLY A 246 -28.56 2.48 -3.83
CA GLY A 246 -29.67 2.20 -2.91
C GLY A 246 -29.45 2.69 -1.47
N LEU A 247 -28.20 2.82 -1.04
CA LEU A 247 -27.85 3.29 0.31
C LEU A 247 -28.01 4.80 0.48
N ARG A 248 -28.06 5.56 -0.61
CA ARG A 248 -28.16 7.03 -0.61
C ARG A 248 -27.12 7.70 0.28
N LEU A 249 -25.89 7.19 0.25
CA LEU A 249 -24.76 7.80 0.97
C LEU A 249 -24.53 9.23 0.47
N PRO A 250 -23.90 10.11 1.27
CA PRO A 250 -23.54 11.44 0.81
C PRO A 250 -22.86 11.40 -0.56
N SER A 251 -23.29 12.22 -1.50
CA SER A 251 -22.86 12.21 -2.89
C SER A 251 -22.76 13.63 -3.46
N GLY A 252 -22.27 13.79 -4.68
CA GLY A 252 -22.02 15.08 -5.30
C GLY A 252 -21.00 15.89 -4.51
N ASP A 253 -21.33 17.11 -4.12
CA ASP A 253 -20.44 18.01 -3.36
C ASP A 253 -20.13 17.50 -1.94
N HIS A 254 -20.80 16.46 -1.50
CA HIS A 254 -20.61 15.84 -0.18
C HIS A 254 -19.89 14.47 -0.27
N GLU A 255 -19.38 14.10 -1.44
CA GLU A 255 -18.51 12.94 -1.66
C GLU A 255 -17.19 13.42 -2.25
N ILE A 256 -16.13 13.36 -1.45
CA ILE A 256 -14.86 14.00 -1.74
C ILE A 256 -13.75 12.96 -1.82
N PRO A 257 -13.00 12.88 -2.93
CA PRO A 257 -11.77 12.10 -2.96
C PRO A 257 -10.67 12.76 -2.12
N LEU A 258 -9.94 11.97 -1.35
CA LEU A 258 -8.75 12.39 -0.61
C LEU A 258 -7.58 11.49 -0.96
N ILE A 259 -6.82 11.87 -1.97
CA ILE A 259 -5.57 11.19 -2.35
C ILE A 259 -4.45 11.80 -1.51
N ILE A 260 -4.01 11.07 -0.49
CA ILE A 260 -3.00 11.51 0.46
C ILE A 260 -1.65 10.95 0.04
N ALA A 261 -0.66 11.83 -0.06
CA ALA A 261 0.72 11.46 -0.34
C ALA A 261 1.67 12.36 0.43
N ASP A 262 2.95 12.04 0.44
CA ASP A 262 3.97 12.95 0.93
C ASP A 262 5.06 13.19 -0.11
N ARG A 263 5.69 14.35 -0.03
CA ARG A 263 6.77 14.75 -0.94
C ARG A 263 7.87 15.47 -0.18
N ASN A 264 9.07 15.41 -0.73
CA ASN A 264 10.14 16.30 -0.36
C ASN A 264 10.46 17.26 -1.52
N LEU A 265 10.98 18.43 -1.20
CA LEU A 265 11.31 19.48 -2.15
C LEU A 265 12.76 19.93 -1.94
N ASP A 266 13.40 20.32 -3.05
CA ASP A 266 14.73 20.88 -3.00
C ASP A 266 14.69 22.35 -2.52
N THR A 267 15.81 22.79 -1.99
CA THR A 267 16.04 24.17 -1.56
C THR A 267 17.19 24.80 -2.34
N ASP A 268 17.13 26.10 -2.54
CA ASP A 268 18.32 26.85 -2.87
C ASP A 268 19.30 26.75 -1.69
N PRO A 269 20.49 26.24 -1.89
CA PRO A 269 21.39 25.93 -0.76
C PRO A 269 21.97 27.17 -0.08
N VAL A 270 21.93 28.34 -0.71
CA VAL A 270 22.44 29.60 -0.17
C VAL A 270 21.38 30.30 0.68
N THR A 271 20.15 30.37 0.17
CA THR A 271 19.06 31.09 0.83
C THR A 271 18.18 30.19 1.71
N GLY A 272 18.23 28.86 1.52
CA GLY A 272 17.34 27.90 2.15
C GLY A 272 15.91 27.93 1.61
N ALA A 273 15.61 28.74 0.59
CA ALA A 273 14.26 28.86 0.04
C ALA A 273 13.89 27.60 -0.77
N LEU A 274 12.65 27.15 -0.61
CA LEU A 274 12.11 26.03 -1.39
C LEU A 274 12.03 26.41 -2.88
N THR A 275 12.54 25.54 -3.75
CA THR A 275 12.61 25.78 -5.19
C THR A 275 11.39 25.30 -5.97
N GLY A 276 10.55 24.46 -5.34
CA GLY A 276 9.48 23.72 -6.00
C GLY A 276 9.93 22.47 -6.75
N GLN A 277 11.24 22.21 -6.83
CA GLN A 277 11.78 21.00 -7.46
C GLN A 277 11.51 19.78 -6.56
N LEU A 278 10.95 18.70 -7.12
CA LEU A 278 10.78 17.44 -6.38
C LEU A 278 12.13 16.85 -6.00
N LEU A 279 12.21 16.37 -4.77
CA LEU A 279 13.39 15.72 -4.20
C LEU A 279 13.02 14.33 -3.71
N PHE A 280 13.61 13.31 -4.31
CA PHE A 280 13.54 11.93 -3.84
C PHE A 280 14.76 11.66 -2.96
N LYS A 281 14.57 11.58 -1.64
CA LYS A 281 15.66 11.41 -0.68
C LYS A 281 15.60 10.01 -0.07
N PHE A 282 16.39 9.10 -0.66
CA PHE A 282 16.54 7.73 -0.23
C PHE A 282 17.56 7.63 0.91
N GLN A 283 17.18 7.04 2.02
CA GLN A 283 18.07 6.91 3.18
C GLN A 283 18.63 5.51 3.32
N TYR A 284 19.91 5.44 3.74
CA TYR A 284 20.57 4.17 3.98
C TYR A 284 21.52 4.23 5.20
N GLN A 285 21.79 3.07 5.79
CA GLN A 285 22.80 2.90 6.85
C GLN A 285 24.13 2.52 6.21
N PRO A 286 25.18 3.38 6.28
CA PRO A 286 26.45 3.13 5.60
C PRO A 286 27.13 1.83 6.01
N ALA A 287 27.03 1.42 7.30
CA ALA A 287 27.70 0.23 7.82
C ALA A 287 27.11 -1.08 7.27
N THR A 288 25.84 -1.11 6.94
CA THR A 288 25.11 -2.32 6.51
C THR A 288 24.56 -2.21 5.09
N GLY A 289 24.51 -1.00 4.52
CA GLY A 289 23.84 -0.71 3.26
C GLY A 289 22.30 -0.75 3.35
N THR A 290 21.72 -1.08 4.51
CA THR A 290 20.27 -1.19 4.67
C THR A 290 19.57 0.14 4.43
N SER A 291 18.40 0.11 3.80
CA SER A 291 17.62 1.27 3.41
C SER A 291 16.35 1.46 4.26
N ALA A 292 15.79 2.66 4.21
CA ALA A 292 14.46 2.97 4.71
C ALA A 292 13.56 3.48 3.58
N PRO A 293 12.26 3.20 3.64
CA PRO A 293 11.30 3.73 2.68
C PRO A 293 11.35 5.25 2.57
N VAL A 294 11.21 5.77 1.36
CA VAL A 294 11.20 7.22 1.12
C VAL A 294 9.97 7.85 1.73
N THR A 295 10.21 8.89 2.53
CA THR A 295 9.17 9.73 3.12
C THR A 295 9.57 11.20 2.99
N GLY A 296 8.58 12.10 2.86
CA GLY A 296 8.80 13.53 2.75
C GLY A 296 8.21 14.34 3.91
N PRO A 297 8.69 15.58 4.13
CA PRO A 297 8.17 16.46 5.18
C PRO A 297 6.82 17.09 4.85
N PHE A 298 6.44 17.11 3.57
CA PHE A 298 5.22 17.77 3.11
C PHE A 298 4.14 16.75 2.82
N THR A 299 3.08 16.76 3.62
CA THR A 299 1.88 15.96 3.34
C THR A 299 0.98 16.71 2.38
N LEU A 300 0.61 16.05 1.28
CA LEU A 300 -0.28 16.56 0.25
C LEU A 300 -1.61 15.83 0.30
N VAL A 301 -2.69 16.57 0.09
CA VAL A 301 -4.01 16.00 -0.23
C VAL A 301 -4.44 16.55 -1.57
N ASN A 302 -4.75 15.70 -2.51
CA ASN A 302 -5.11 16.06 -3.88
C ASN A 302 -4.12 17.05 -4.51
N GLY A 303 -2.82 16.85 -4.28
CA GLY A 303 -1.76 17.67 -4.84
C GLY A 303 -1.57 19.05 -4.19
N VAL A 304 -2.17 19.31 -3.04
CA VAL A 304 -2.00 20.54 -2.24
C VAL A 304 -1.38 20.21 -0.89
N ILE A 305 -0.33 20.93 -0.53
CA ILE A 305 0.34 20.78 0.78
C ILE A 305 -0.55 21.39 1.87
N TRP A 306 -0.91 20.58 2.87
CA TRP A 306 -1.75 20.96 4.02
C TRP A 306 -2.96 21.82 3.65
N PRO A 307 -3.88 21.34 2.80
CA PRO A 307 -5.01 22.16 2.37
C PRO A 307 -6.06 22.34 3.47
N HIS A 308 -6.99 23.28 3.23
CA HIS A 308 -8.24 23.32 3.96
C HIS A 308 -9.44 22.98 3.05
N LEU A 309 -10.51 22.52 3.65
CA LEU A 309 -11.80 22.30 3.01
C LEU A 309 -12.90 22.96 3.85
N ASP A 310 -13.65 23.87 3.23
CA ASP A 310 -14.86 24.40 3.82
C ASP A 310 -15.97 23.38 3.69
N VAL A 311 -16.64 23.02 4.77
CA VAL A 311 -17.70 21.99 4.81
C VAL A 311 -18.96 22.52 5.48
N ASP A 312 -20.12 22.13 4.97
CA ASP A 312 -21.41 22.29 5.66
C ASP A 312 -21.44 21.47 6.96
N ALA A 313 -22.20 21.92 7.96
CA ALA A 313 -22.41 21.17 9.20
C ALA A 313 -23.38 19.99 9.00
N ARG A 314 -22.91 18.94 8.28
CA ARG A 314 -23.65 17.75 7.90
C ARG A 314 -22.73 16.55 7.63
N TRP A 315 -23.29 15.41 7.24
CA TRP A 315 -22.53 14.24 6.83
C TRP A 315 -21.84 14.43 5.49
N TYR A 316 -20.58 14.00 5.42
CA TYR A 316 -19.76 13.89 4.21
C TYR A 316 -19.24 12.47 4.05
N ARG A 317 -18.94 12.11 2.82
CA ARG A 317 -18.26 10.88 2.44
C ARG A 317 -16.88 11.19 1.87
N PHE A 318 -15.86 10.55 2.37
CA PHE A 318 -14.49 10.72 1.87
C PHE A 318 -13.96 9.40 1.31
N ARG A 319 -13.49 9.45 0.06
CA ARG A 319 -12.81 8.35 -0.61
C ARG A 319 -11.32 8.51 -0.40
N VAL A 320 -10.77 7.90 0.64
CA VAL A 320 -9.38 8.08 1.03
C VAL A 320 -8.52 7.03 0.34
N LEU A 321 -7.42 7.48 -0.27
CA LEU A 321 -6.32 6.67 -0.80
C LEU A 321 -5.02 7.13 -0.16
N ASN A 322 -4.21 6.20 0.32
CA ASN A 322 -2.81 6.48 0.61
C ASN A 322 -1.95 6.21 -0.64
N ALA A 323 -1.55 7.27 -1.34
CA ALA A 323 -0.70 7.25 -2.54
C ALA A 323 0.75 7.66 -2.24
N ALA A 324 1.21 7.50 -1.00
CA ALA A 324 2.60 7.74 -0.61
C ALA A 324 3.52 6.59 -1.05
N ASN A 325 4.78 6.89 -1.32
CA ASN A 325 5.78 5.87 -1.67
C ASN A 325 5.99 4.84 -0.56
N GLY A 326 6.06 5.29 0.70
CA GLY A 326 6.35 4.40 1.83
C GLY A 326 5.74 4.87 3.17
N ARG A 327 5.03 6.01 3.20
CA ARG A 327 4.47 6.54 4.44
C ARG A 327 3.18 5.84 4.84
N PHE A 328 3.12 5.38 6.07
CA PHE A 328 1.91 4.92 6.74
C PHE A 328 1.21 6.12 7.39
N PHE A 329 -0.09 6.27 7.17
CA PHE A 329 -0.88 7.30 7.85
C PHE A 329 -1.76 6.66 8.92
N ARG A 330 -1.63 7.13 10.16
CA ARG A 330 -2.55 6.80 11.24
C ARG A 330 -3.47 7.99 11.46
N LEU A 331 -4.66 7.90 10.89
CA LEU A 331 -5.61 8.99 10.77
C LEU A 331 -6.43 9.15 12.06
N ASP A 332 -6.44 10.37 12.57
CA ASP A 332 -7.34 10.82 13.64
C ASP A 332 -7.96 12.17 13.24
N LEU A 333 -9.23 12.37 13.59
CA LEU A 333 -9.91 13.66 13.49
C LEU A 333 -9.80 14.38 14.82
N VAL A 334 -9.20 15.57 14.83
CA VAL A 334 -8.97 16.35 16.05
C VAL A 334 -9.50 17.77 15.92
N ASP A 335 -9.92 18.36 17.03
CA ASP A 335 -10.27 19.79 17.11
C ASP A 335 -9.03 20.69 17.28
N GLU A 336 -9.23 22.00 17.41
CA GLU A 336 -8.14 22.97 17.63
C GLU A 336 -7.45 22.77 18.99
N ALA A 337 -8.13 22.18 19.97
CA ALA A 337 -7.54 21.84 21.27
C ALA A 337 -6.75 20.52 21.25
N GLY A 338 -6.82 19.77 20.16
CA GLY A 338 -6.19 18.46 20.02
C GLY A 338 -7.03 17.31 20.56
N THR A 339 -8.30 17.54 20.87
CA THR A 339 -9.23 16.48 21.29
C THR A 339 -9.57 15.59 20.10
N VAL A 340 -9.48 14.28 20.27
CA VAL A 340 -9.80 13.31 19.23
C VAL A 340 -11.33 13.11 19.15
N HIS A 341 -11.85 13.21 17.93
CA HIS A 341 -13.28 13.07 17.60
C HIS A 341 -13.56 11.92 16.62
N ASN A 342 -12.86 10.80 16.75
CA ASN A 342 -13.06 9.63 15.90
C ASN A 342 -14.46 9.02 16.04
N ASP A 343 -15.20 9.35 17.09
CA ASP A 343 -16.62 8.99 17.25
C ASP A 343 -17.54 9.68 16.24
N ALA A 344 -17.07 10.74 15.56
CA ALA A 344 -17.76 11.36 14.43
C ALA A 344 -17.48 10.65 13.09
N VAL A 345 -16.58 9.67 13.05
CA VAL A 345 -16.14 8.98 11.84
C VAL A 345 -16.70 7.55 11.80
N ARG A 346 -17.13 7.10 10.63
CA ARG A 346 -17.50 5.70 10.35
C ARG A 346 -16.77 5.22 9.12
N ILE A 347 -16.18 4.03 9.20
CA ILE A 347 -15.59 3.34 8.07
C ILE A 347 -16.70 2.53 7.40
N VAL A 348 -16.96 2.78 6.12
CA VAL A 348 -18.05 2.13 5.38
C VAL A 348 -17.59 1.27 4.22
N GLY A 349 -16.31 1.37 3.83
CA GLY A 349 -15.72 0.56 2.77
C GLY A 349 -14.20 0.44 2.90
N THR A 350 -13.67 -0.54 2.20
CA THR A 350 -12.25 -0.83 2.06
C THR A 350 -11.89 -0.96 0.57
N ASP A 351 -10.70 -1.42 0.27
CA ASP A 351 -10.13 -1.49 -1.09
C ASP A 351 -11.11 -2.00 -2.14
N ALA A 352 -11.78 -3.12 -1.86
CA ALA A 352 -12.56 -3.86 -2.85
C ALA A 352 -14.07 -3.87 -2.59
N GLY A 353 -14.57 -2.90 -1.81
CA GLY A 353 -16.01 -2.72 -1.66
C GLY A 353 -16.48 -2.23 -0.29
N LEU A 354 -17.81 -2.15 -0.16
CA LEU A 354 -18.46 -1.75 1.08
C LEU A 354 -18.30 -2.83 2.18
N LEU A 355 -18.20 -2.38 3.42
CA LEU A 355 -18.29 -3.24 4.60
C LEU A 355 -19.73 -3.77 4.77
N PRO A 356 -19.93 -4.84 5.56
CA PRO A 356 -21.28 -5.31 5.88
C PRO A 356 -22.10 -4.28 6.68
N ALA A 357 -21.44 -3.52 7.53
CA ALA A 357 -22.01 -2.48 8.38
C ALA A 357 -20.95 -1.41 8.67
N PRO A 358 -21.34 -0.18 9.05
CA PRO A 358 -20.39 0.85 9.45
C PRO A 358 -19.53 0.39 10.62
N ALA A 359 -18.22 0.53 10.50
CA ALA A 359 -17.26 0.23 11.55
C ALA A 359 -16.79 1.53 12.23
N ALA A 360 -16.51 1.47 13.52
CA ALA A 360 -15.88 2.56 14.24
C ALA A 360 -14.38 2.62 13.90
N VAL A 361 -13.79 3.81 14.01
CA VAL A 361 -12.34 3.98 13.97
C VAL A 361 -11.73 3.26 15.18
N PRO A 362 -10.66 2.46 15.00
CA PRO A 362 -9.97 1.83 16.11
C PRO A 362 -9.49 2.82 17.18
N ALA A 363 -9.40 2.39 18.42
CA ALA A 363 -9.00 3.26 19.54
C ALA A 363 -7.61 3.89 19.37
N GLY A 364 -6.74 3.29 18.54
CA GLY A 364 -5.41 3.81 18.22
C GLY A 364 -5.33 4.64 16.94
N GLY A 365 -6.47 5.08 16.38
CA GLY A 365 -6.53 5.71 15.06
C GLY A 365 -6.66 4.70 13.91
N LEU A 366 -7.05 5.17 12.74
CA LEU A 366 -7.19 4.35 11.53
C LEU A 366 -5.86 4.34 10.76
N THR A 367 -5.17 3.22 10.75
CA THR A 367 -3.98 3.07 9.92
C THR A 367 -4.38 2.78 8.48
N VAL A 368 -3.85 3.59 7.55
CA VAL A 368 -3.99 3.42 6.10
C VAL A 368 -2.58 3.35 5.53
N THR A 369 -2.20 2.19 5.02
CA THR A 369 -0.86 1.94 4.48
C THR A 369 -0.79 2.25 2.99
N PRO A 370 0.39 2.36 2.38
CA PRO A 370 0.51 2.59 0.94
C PRO A 370 -0.42 1.68 0.14
N ALA A 371 -1.13 2.25 -0.81
CA ALA A 371 -2.17 1.67 -1.66
C ALA A 371 -3.49 1.29 -0.99
N GLU A 372 -3.61 1.26 0.32
CA GLU A 372 -4.92 1.03 0.94
C GLU A 372 -5.90 2.15 0.63
N ARG A 373 -7.15 1.77 0.40
CA ARG A 373 -8.30 2.68 0.25
C ARG A 373 -9.28 2.43 1.37
N VAL A 374 -9.79 3.51 1.91
CA VAL A 374 -10.87 3.48 2.91
C VAL A 374 -11.95 4.49 2.55
N ASP A 375 -13.19 4.11 2.75
CA ASP A 375 -14.37 4.92 2.49
C ASP A 375 -14.94 5.35 3.85
N LEU A 376 -14.93 6.66 4.10
CA LEU A 376 -15.27 7.23 5.40
C LEU A 376 -16.53 8.08 5.32
N LEU A 377 -17.39 7.97 6.32
CA LEU A 377 -18.43 8.95 6.61
C LEU A 377 -17.99 9.79 7.81
N VAL A 378 -18.11 11.12 7.70
CA VAL A 378 -17.78 12.06 8.77
C VAL A 378 -18.97 12.96 9.07
N ASP A 379 -19.38 13.01 10.33
CA ASP A 379 -20.47 13.87 10.81
C ASP A 379 -19.95 15.22 11.31
N PHE A 380 -20.06 16.25 10.46
CA PHE A 380 -19.72 17.61 10.83
C PHE A 380 -20.85 18.39 11.53
N SER A 381 -22.07 17.82 11.64
CA SER A 381 -23.23 18.51 12.22
C SER A 381 -23.01 19.00 13.66
N ARG A 382 -22.12 18.32 14.39
CA ARG A 382 -21.77 18.59 15.79
C ARG A 382 -20.75 19.73 15.96
N PHE A 383 -20.07 20.16 14.88
CA PHE A 383 -18.90 21.03 14.93
C PHE A 383 -19.11 22.40 14.26
N LYS A 384 -20.35 22.92 14.30
CA LYS A 384 -20.70 24.20 13.67
C LYS A 384 -19.79 25.35 14.10
N GLY A 385 -19.21 26.03 13.13
CA GLY A 385 -18.29 27.15 13.34
C GLY A 385 -16.93 26.76 13.88
N GLN A 386 -16.63 25.47 13.99
CA GLN A 386 -15.35 24.95 14.47
C GLN A 386 -14.42 24.59 13.31
N ARG A 387 -13.16 24.44 13.65
CA ARG A 387 -12.13 23.90 12.77
C ARG A 387 -11.68 22.56 13.32
N LEU A 388 -11.61 21.57 12.42
CA LEU A 388 -11.09 20.24 12.71
C LEU A 388 -9.87 19.97 11.85
N ARG A 389 -8.98 19.12 12.28
CA ARG A 389 -7.84 18.67 11.49
C ARG A 389 -7.88 17.16 11.34
N LEU A 390 -7.61 16.70 10.13
CA LEU A 390 -7.18 15.33 9.90
C LEU A 390 -5.69 15.30 10.17
N VAL A 391 -5.25 14.40 11.05
CA VAL A 391 -3.86 14.30 11.45
C VAL A 391 -3.33 12.88 11.30
N ASN A 392 -2.01 12.76 11.11
CA ASN A 392 -1.27 11.50 11.18
C ASN A 392 -0.60 11.38 12.55
N THR A 393 -1.24 10.72 13.49
CA THR A 393 -0.70 10.53 14.84
C THR A 393 0.47 9.52 14.87
N GLY A 394 0.77 8.85 13.76
CA GLY A 394 1.99 8.05 13.56
C GLY A 394 3.20 8.86 13.09
N ALA A 395 3.04 10.14 12.73
CA ALA A 395 4.13 10.96 12.23
C ALA A 395 5.08 11.39 13.35
N SER A 396 6.38 11.36 13.05
CA SER A 396 7.42 11.76 14.00
C SER A 396 7.73 13.25 13.97
N VAL A 397 7.35 14.00 12.94
CA VAL A 397 7.74 15.39 12.72
C VAL A 397 6.52 16.32 12.68
N ASP A 398 5.63 16.11 11.74
CA ASP A 398 4.43 16.95 11.53
C ASP A 398 3.20 16.06 11.34
N PRO A 399 2.24 16.14 12.27
CA PRO A 399 1.03 15.31 12.18
C PRO A 399 0.00 15.88 11.22
N ASP A 400 0.07 17.15 10.80
CA ASP A 400 -1.00 17.78 10.05
C ASP A 400 -1.12 17.22 8.61
N ILE A 401 -2.34 16.85 8.24
CA ILE A 401 -2.69 16.42 6.87
C ILE A 401 -3.52 17.51 6.19
N MET A 402 -4.67 17.85 6.75
CA MET A 402 -5.56 18.91 6.25
C MET A 402 -6.47 19.46 7.34
N GLN A 403 -7.11 20.61 7.06
CA GLN A 403 -8.08 21.24 7.96
C GLN A 403 -9.48 21.27 7.35
N PHE A 404 -10.50 20.91 8.13
CA PHE A 404 -11.90 21.14 7.82
C PHE A 404 -12.37 22.41 8.54
N ARG A 405 -13.07 23.28 7.81
CA ARG A 405 -13.69 24.50 8.35
C ARG A 405 -15.19 24.34 8.26
N VAL A 406 -15.82 24.04 9.39
CA VAL A 406 -17.26 23.76 9.42
C VAL A 406 -18.05 25.05 9.47
N GLU A 407 -18.97 25.24 8.53
CA GLU A 407 -19.83 26.42 8.50
C GLU A 407 -20.65 26.53 9.81
N SER A 408 -20.82 27.78 10.27
CA SER A 408 -21.64 28.06 11.47
C SER A 408 -23.13 27.91 11.19
N ARG A 409 -23.55 28.04 9.92
CA ARG A 409 -24.96 27.93 9.52
C ARG A 409 -25.41 26.48 9.61
N SER A 410 -26.57 26.26 10.23
CA SER A 410 -27.22 24.97 10.25
C SER A 410 -27.79 24.63 8.87
N ARG A 411 -27.44 23.46 8.34
CA ARG A 411 -28.12 22.85 7.20
C ARG A 411 -28.97 21.68 7.70
N HIS A 412 -30.18 21.55 7.20
CA HIS A 412 -30.98 20.37 7.51
C HIS A 412 -30.36 19.16 6.80
N ASP A 413 -29.98 18.16 7.58
CA ASP A 413 -29.49 16.88 7.08
C ASP A 413 -30.28 15.75 7.75
N SER A 414 -31.03 15.00 6.95
CA SER A 414 -31.79 13.83 7.42
C SER A 414 -31.02 12.52 7.24
N PHE A 415 -29.78 12.59 6.77
CA PHE A 415 -28.97 11.40 6.55
C PHE A 415 -28.60 10.75 7.88
N THR A 416 -28.72 9.43 7.93
CA THR A 416 -28.22 8.58 9.00
C THR A 416 -27.53 7.39 8.35
N PRO A 417 -26.31 7.03 8.78
CA PRO A 417 -25.61 5.88 8.23
C PRO A 417 -26.47 4.61 8.30
N PRO A 418 -26.68 3.90 7.17
CA PRO A 418 -27.43 2.65 7.17
C PRO A 418 -26.80 1.61 8.09
N ALA A 419 -27.58 0.87 8.85
CA ALA A 419 -27.09 -0.20 9.71
C ALA A 419 -26.47 -1.38 8.92
N ARG A 420 -26.92 -1.59 7.66
CA ARG A 420 -26.38 -2.57 6.71
C ARG A 420 -25.95 -1.84 5.46
N LEU A 421 -24.70 -2.04 5.04
CA LEU A 421 -24.11 -1.38 3.87
C LEU A 421 -24.09 -2.29 2.64
N SER A 422 -23.82 -3.58 2.82
CA SER A 422 -23.82 -4.53 1.72
C SER A 422 -24.67 -5.74 2.02
N ALA A 423 -25.64 -6.00 1.14
CA ALA A 423 -26.46 -7.20 1.16
C ALA A 423 -25.76 -8.38 0.50
N SER A 424 -24.86 -8.08 -0.45
CA SER A 424 -24.07 -9.07 -1.19
C SER A 424 -22.79 -9.49 -0.46
N TYR A 425 -22.44 -8.85 0.64
CA TYR A 425 -21.28 -9.20 1.44
C TYR A 425 -21.43 -10.56 2.11
N VAL A 426 -20.41 -11.37 2.01
CA VAL A 426 -20.32 -12.67 2.69
C VAL A 426 -18.97 -12.76 3.39
N ARG A 427 -18.97 -13.11 4.68
CA ARG A 427 -17.75 -13.34 5.47
C ARG A 427 -17.23 -14.75 5.24
N LEU A 428 -15.98 -14.86 4.76
CA LEU A 428 -15.28 -16.14 4.63
C LEU A 428 -14.87 -16.65 6.02
N GLY A 429 -14.91 -17.98 6.17
CA GLY A 429 -14.55 -18.65 7.42
C GLY A 429 -15.72 -18.77 8.43
N SER A 430 -16.75 -17.89 8.36
CA SER A 430 -17.91 -17.98 9.23
C SER A 430 -19.22 -18.25 8.48
N ALA A 431 -19.50 -17.52 7.40
CA ALA A 431 -20.70 -17.64 6.59
C ALA A 431 -20.49 -18.53 5.34
N VAL A 432 -19.28 -18.54 4.80
CA VAL A 432 -18.85 -19.41 3.70
C VAL A 432 -17.52 -20.02 4.08
N THR A 433 -17.47 -21.34 4.08
CA THR A 433 -16.23 -22.08 4.29
C THR A 433 -15.39 -22.04 3.00
N VAL A 434 -14.12 -21.68 3.13
CA VAL A 434 -13.16 -21.91 2.06
C VAL A 434 -13.05 -23.43 1.88
N PRO A 435 -13.23 -24.00 0.66
CA PRO A 435 -13.15 -25.43 0.43
C PRO A 435 -11.85 -26.04 0.97
N GLU A 436 -11.89 -27.25 1.51
CA GLU A 436 -10.69 -27.91 2.04
C GLU A 436 -9.64 -28.19 0.95
N ASP A 437 -10.08 -28.35 -0.30
CA ASP A 437 -9.22 -28.58 -1.47
C ASP A 437 -8.66 -27.28 -2.10
N HIS A 438 -8.67 -26.15 -1.36
CA HIS A 438 -8.08 -24.90 -1.83
C HIS A 438 -6.56 -25.02 -2.02
N ASP A 439 -6.02 -24.18 -2.90
CA ASP A 439 -4.57 -24.07 -3.07
C ASP A 439 -3.98 -23.20 -1.96
N GLU A 440 -2.79 -23.54 -1.47
CA GLU A 440 -2.03 -22.71 -0.52
C GLU A 440 -0.78 -22.14 -1.18
N VAL A 441 -0.55 -20.85 -0.97
CA VAL A 441 0.67 -20.15 -1.35
C VAL A 441 1.35 -19.66 -0.08
N PHE A 442 2.67 -19.87 0.03
CA PHE A 442 3.46 -19.42 1.16
C PHE A 442 4.50 -18.41 0.69
N VAL A 443 4.46 -17.22 1.28
CA VAL A 443 5.40 -16.11 1.01
C VAL A 443 5.92 -15.57 2.32
N ALA A 444 7.24 -15.50 2.45
CA ALA A 444 7.87 -14.85 3.59
C ALA A 444 8.53 -13.53 3.17
N THR A 445 8.40 -12.51 4.01
CA THR A 445 9.14 -11.26 3.87
C THR A 445 10.23 -11.20 4.93
N THR A 446 11.41 -10.71 4.55
CA THR A 446 12.57 -10.64 5.43
C THR A 446 12.84 -9.21 5.89
N LEU A 447 13.69 -9.07 6.89
CA LEU A 447 14.27 -7.77 7.24
C LEU A 447 15.54 -7.51 6.38
N PRO A 448 15.95 -6.25 6.23
CA PRO A 448 17.25 -5.93 5.63
C PRO A 448 18.40 -6.57 6.40
N GLY A 449 19.47 -6.93 5.72
CA GLY A 449 20.68 -7.54 6.32
C GLY A 449 20.69 -9.06 6.34
N VAL A 450 19.58 -9.73 5.99
CA VAL A 450 19.51 -11.19 5.95
C VAL A 450 20.53 -11.76 4.94
N ALA A 451 21.38 -12.67 5.42
CA ALA A 451 22.48 -13.24 4.64
C ALA A 451 23.34 -12.18 3.91
N GLY A 452 23.50 -11.00 4.55
CA GLY A 452 24.28 -9.87 4.02
C GLY A 452 23.60 -9.01 2.96
N ARG A 453 22.32 -9.24 2.67
CA ARG A 453 21.56 -8.48 1.66
C ARG A 453 21.03 -7.16 2.24
N PRO A 454 21.27 -6.00 1.57
CA PRO A 454 20.94 -4.69 2.14
C PRO A 454 19.44 -4.36 2.20
N HIS A 455 18.63 -4.98 1.32
CA HIS A 455 17.20 -4.73 1.20
C HIS A 455 16.38 -5.88 1.79
N PRO A 456 15.13 -5.64 2.23
CA PRO A 456 14.21 -6.72 2.54
C PRO A 456 13.91 -7.52 1.27
N GLU A 457 13.65 -8.80 1.42
CA GLU A 457 13.33 -9.69 0.31
C GLU A 457 11.95 -10.33 0.50
N MET A 458 11.36 -10.76 -0.60
CA MET A 458 10.16 -11.57 -0.64
C MET A 458 10.52 -12.96 -1.16
N TRP A 459 10.27 -13.99 -0.35
CA TRP A 459 10.63 -15.36 -0.64
C TRP A 459 9.38 -16.19 -0.92
N GLU A 460 9.30 -16.79 -2.10
CA GLU A 460 8.36 -17.86 -2.35
C GLU A 460 8.85 -19.14 -1.70
N LEU A 461 7.98 -19.78 -0.92
CA LEU A 461 8.31 -20.94 -0.12
C LEU A 461 7.56 -22.17 -0.64
N GLN A 462 8.28 -23.26 -0.83
CA GLN A 462 7.73 -24.58 -1.12
C GLN A 462 7.94 -25.49 0.07
N GLU A 463 6.90 -26.21 0.49
CA GLU A 463 7.01 -27.20 1.57
C GLU A 463 7.83 -28.41 1.14
N ILE A 464 8.74 -28.83 2.00
CA ILE A 464 9.52 -30.06 1.85
C ILE A 464 8.71 -31.19 2.48
N THR A 465 8.13 -32.04 1.65
CA THR A 465 7.31 -33.17 2.10
C THR A 465 8.09 -34.50 2.18
N GLU A 466 9.17 -34.62 1.39
CA GLU A 466 9.99 -35.80 1.36
C GLU A 466 11.05 -35.76 2.45
N PRO A 467 11.11 -36.72 3.40
CA PRO A 467 12.10 -36.72 4.49
C PRO A 467 13.55 -36.71 4.01
N ALA A 468 13.82 -37.28 2.84
CA ALA A 468 15.18 -37.31 2.26
C ALA A 468 15.66 -35.93 1.77
N GLU A 469 14.76 -34.97 1.54
CA GLU A 469 15.06 -33.60 1.11
C GLU A 469 15.23 -32.63 2.28
N LEU A 470 14.94 -33.06 3.50
CA LEU A 470 15.09 -32.23 4.68
C LEU A 470 16.60 -31.95 4.91
N PRO A 471 16.95 -30.70 5.25
CA PRO A 471 18.31 -30.36 5.63
C PRO A 471 18.83 -31.19 6.80
N THR A 472 20.07 -31.60 6.72
CA THR A 472 20.74 -32.36 7.82
C THR A 472 21.18 -31.46 8.98
N ARG A 473 21.19 -30.12 8.76
CA ARG A 473 21.58 -29.11 9.74
C ARG A 473 20.70 -27.87 9.62
N PHE A 474 20.40 -27.26 10.75
CA PHE A 474 19.70 -25.98 10.84
C PHE A 474 20.54 -24.99 11.66
N PRO A 475 20.57 -23.68 11.32
CA PRO A 475 19.86 -23.07 10.18
C PRO A 475 20.55 -23.36 8.84
N GLU A 476 19.74 -23.44 7.78
CA GLU A 476 20.20 -23.47 6.39
C GLU A 476 19.59 -22.26 5.66
N GLU A 477 20.35 -21.61 4.78
CA GLU A 477 19.87 -20.44 4.03
C GLU A 477 18.63 -20.77 3.18
N GLY A 478 17.59 -19.92 3.31
CA GLY A 478 16.34 -20.09 2.61
C GLY A 478 15.44 -21.19 3.16
N VAL A 479 15.78 -21.81 4.30
CA VAL A 479 14.94 -22.84 4.93
C VAL A 479 14.22 -22.28 6.16
N ILE A 480 12.90 -22.37 6.14
CA ILE A 480 12.03 -21.88 7.21
C ILE A 480 11.22 -23.03 7.79
N GLN A 481 11.28 -23.19 9.11
CA GLN A 481 10.45 -24.13 9.85
C GLN A 481 9.33 -23.37 10.59
N LEU A 482 8.09 -23.81 10.39
CA LEU A 482 6.91 -23.25 11.04
C LEU A 482 6.22 -24.33 11.87
N THR A 483 5.74 -23.97 13.06
CA THR A 483 4.79 -24.80 13.79
C THR A 483 3.39 -24.55 13.24
N ASP A 484 2.75 -25.56 12.69
CA ASP A 484 1.39 -25.49 12.19
C ASP A 484 0.44 -25.21 13.36
N PRO A 485 -0.31 -24.12 13.31
CA PRO A 485 -1.15 -23.72 14.44
C PRO A 485 -2.39 -24.58 14.66
N ALA A 486 -2.79 -25.37 13.67
CA ALA A 486 -3.97 -26.25 13.80
C ALA A 486 -3.59 -27.61 14.36
N THR A 487 -2.42 -28.13 13.95
CA THR A 487 -2.00 -29.51 14.32
C THR A 487 -0.89 -29.54 15.37
N GLY A 488 -0.15 -28.44 15.54
CA GLY A 488 1.07 -28.39 16.36
C GLY A 488 2.28 -29.06 15.68
N GLY A 489 2.11 -29.63 14.49
CA GLY A 489 3.18 -30.25 13.71
C GLY A 489 4.16 -29.24 13.14
N VAL A 490 5.38 -29.70 12.83
CA VAL A 490 6.40 -28.86 12.18
C VAL A 490 6.30 -29.02 10.68
N ARG A 491 6.16 -27.92 9.96
CA ARG A 491 6.24 -27.85 8.50
C ARG A 491 7.55 -27.17 8.13
N THR A 492 8.30 -27.73 7.20
CA THR A 492 9.59 -27.18 6.71
C THR A 492 9.45 -26.73 5.29
N PHE A 493 9.89 -25.51 5.02
CA PHE A 493 9.78 -24.87 3.72
C PHE A 493 11.15 -24.48 3.20
N ARG A 494 11.35 -24.56 1.90
CA ARG A 494 12.51 -24.06 1.19
C ARG A 494 12.12 -22.90 0.30
N ARG A 495 12.94 -21.85 0.28
CA ARG A 495 12.83 -20.75 -0.68
C ARG A 495 13.08 -21.27 -2.09
N VAL A 496 12.14 -21.06 -3.00
CA VAL A 496 12.23 -21.49 -4.41
C VAL A 496 12.42 -20.31 -5.37
N ALA A 497 12.03 -19.11 -4.97
CA ALA A 497 12.25 -17.89 -5.74
C ALA A 497 12.28 -16.65 -4.82
N ARG A 498 12.88 -15.54 -5.30
CA ARG A 498 13.00 -14.27 -4.57
C ARG A 498 13.02 -13.02 -5.45
N LEU A 499 13.47 -13.12 -6.71
CA LEU A 499 13.55 -12.00 -7.64
C LEU A 499 12.47 -12.13 -8.72
N PHE A 500 12.09 -11.00 -9.31
CA PHE A 500 11.06 -10.98 -10.35
C PHE A 500 11.39 -11.92 -11.52
N ASP A 501 12.65 -11.95 -11.94
CA ASP A 501 13.12 -12.78 -13.08
C ASP A 501 13.41 -14.24 -12.72
N ASP A 502 13.26 -14.65 -11.45
CA ASP A 502 13.32 -16.06 -11.10
C ASP A 502 12.13 -16.80 -11.74
N THR A 503 12.30 -18.10 -12.00
CA THR A 503 11.23 -18.92 -12.57
C THR A 503 9.90 -18.72 -11.83
N THR A 504 8.81 -18.51 -12.57
CA THR A 504 7.48 -18.44 -11.99
C THR A 504 7.11 -19.77 -11.36
N THR A 505 6.74 -19.77 -10.10
CA THR A 505 6.43 -20.99 -9.31
C THR A 505 4.96 -21.09 -8.93
N ILE A 506 4.21 -19.99 -9.01
CA ILE A 506 2.80 -19.93 -8.61
C ILE A 506 1.91 -19.97 -9.86
N PHE A 507 1.18 -21.07 -9.99
CA PHE A 507 0.21 -21.32 -11.06
C PHE A 507 -1.14 -21.63 -10.46
N ILE A 508 -2.16 -20.87 -10.84
CA ILE A 508 -3.50 -20.92 -10.27
C ILE A 508 -4.49 -21.28 -11.37
N ASP A 509 -5.35 -22.24 -11.14
CA ASP A 509 -6.46 -22.52 -12.04
C ASP A 509 -7.57 -21.50 -11.84
N ARG A 510 -8.06 -20.89 -12.93
CA ARG A 510 -9.18 -19.96 -12.87
C ARG A 510 -10.39 -20.58 -12.17
N GLY A 511 -10.92 -19.87 -11.18
CA GLY A 511 -12.06 -20.32 -10.38
C GLY A 511 -11.67 -21.06 -9.09
N ARG A 512 -10.38 -21.36 -8.88
CA ARG A 512 -9.90 -21.96 -7.63
C ARG A 512 -9.90 -20.95 -6.49
N TRP A 513 -10.14 -21.44 -5.29
CA TRP A 513 -9.84 -20.73 -4.06
C TRP A 513 -8.36 -20.87 -3.73
N VAL A 514 -7.75 -19.78 -3.33
CA VAL A 514 -6.35 -19.75 -2.93
C VAL A 514 -6.25 -19.07 -1.58
N VAL A 515 -5.53 -19.70 -0.66
CA VAL A 515 -5.15 -19.12 0.62
C VAL A 515 -3.69 -18.71 0.56
N TRP A 516 -3.42 -17.42 0.63
CA TRP A 516 -2.07 -16.87 0.74
C TRP A 516 -1.67 -16.81 2.21
N ASN A 517 -0.57 -17.45 2.54
CA ASN A 517 0.08 -17.43 3.84
C ASN A 517 1.23 -16.42 3.76
N LEU A 518 1.02 -15.21 4.27
CA LEU A 518 1.99 -14.15 4.27
C LEU A 518 2.68 -14.10 5.64
N ILE A 519 4.01 -14.24 5.65
CA ILE A 519 4.83 -14.45 6.85
C ILE A 519 5.86 -13.34 6.94
N GLN A 520 5.90 -12.60 8.06
CA GLN A 520 6.88 -11.55 8.29
C GLN A 520 7.94 -12.02 9.31
N LEU A 521 9.18 -12.16 8.84
CA LEU A 521 10.31 -12.67 9.61
C LEU A 521 11.05 -11.60 10.42
N GLY A 522 10.50 -10.40 10.53
CA GLY A 522 11.05 -9.27 11.29
C GLY A 522 11.28 -8.03 10.42
N GLY A 523 11.61 -6.91 11.04
CA GLY A 523 11.83 -5.64 10.35
C GLY A 523 10.58 -4.75 10.26
N ALA A 524 10.55 -3.85 9.28
CA ALA A 524 9.44 -2.94 9.06
C ALA A 524 8.19 -3.68 8.53
N PRO A 525 6.99 -3.15 8.76
CA PRO A 525 5.78 -3.73 8.18
C PRO A 525 5.75 -3.55 6.66
N HIS A 526 5.05 -4.47 5.97
CA HIS A 526 4.88 -4.46 4.52
C HIS A 526 3.39 -4.47 4.15
N PRO A 527 2.88 -3.47 3.40
CA PRO A 527 1.58 -3.56 2.73
C PRO A 527 1.70 -4.49 1.52
N MET A 528 1.19 -5.70 1.64
CA MET A 528 1.24 -6.72 0.59
C MET A 528 0.03 -6.59 -0.32
N HIS A 529 0.26 -6.32 -1.59
CA HIS A 529 -0.75 -6.25 -2.64
C HIS A 529 -0.71 -7.51 -3.51
N ILE A 530 -1.89 -8.01 -3.88
CA ILE A 530 -2.06 -9.16 -4.78
C ILE A 530 -3.02 -8.74 -5.88
N HIS A 531 -2.54 -8.75 -7.13
CA HIS A 531 -3.31 -8.36 -8.30
C HIS A 531 -4.49 -9.30 -8.59
N MET A 532 -5.43 -8.84 -9.41
CA MET A 532 -6.46 -9.60 -10.12
C MET A 532 -7.59 -10.15 -9.25
N ALA A 533 -7.46 -10.30 -7.94
CA ALA A 533 -8.52 -10.83 -7.10
C ALA A 533 -8.80 -9.93 -5.90
N ARG A 534 -9.95 -10.19 -5.27
CA ARG A 534 -10.28 -9.60 -3.97
C ARG A 534 -10.21 -10.70 -2.92
N PHE A 535 -9.71 -10.34 -1.76
CA PHE A 535 -9.43 -11.27 -0.68
C PHE A 535 -10.09 -10.83 0.63
N GLN A 536 -10.25 -11.77 1.55
CA GLN A 536 -10.56 -11.47 2.94
C GLN A 536 -9.48 -12.02 3.86
N LEU A 537 -9.15 -11.27 4.89
CA LEU A 537 -8.27 -11.70 5.96
C LEU A 537 -8.97 -12.77 6.80
N LEU A 538 -8.46 -14.01 6.77
CA LEU A 538 -9.02 -15.14 7.52
C LEU A 538 -8.50 -15.18 8.95
N SER A 539 -7.20 -14.97 9.13
CA SER A 539 -6.56 -14.98 10.43
C SER A 539 -5.32 -14.09 10.45
N ARG A 540 -5.00 -13.63 11.64
CA ARG A 540 -3.80 -12.89 11.95
C ARG A 540 -3.17 -13.52 13.18
N ARG A 541 -1.93 -13.98 13.08
CA ARG A 541 -1.17 -14.61 14.17
C ARG A 541 0.14 -13.88 14.34
N LYS A 542 0.70 -13.91 15.53
CA LYS A 542 2.01 -13.34 15.81
C LYS A 542 2.93 -14.41 16.37
N PHE A 543 4.15 -14.51 15.85
CA PHE A 543 5.15 -15.41 16.41
C PHE A 543 5.52 -14.97 17.83
N ALA A 544 5.64 -15.94 18.72
CA ALA A 544 6.03 -15.68 20.11
C ALA A 544 7.45 -15.14 20.20
N ASP A 545 8.32 -15.62 19.30
CA ASP A 545 9.73 -15.31 19.27
C ASP A 545 10.28 -15.50 17.86
N LEU A 546 10.98 -14.50 17.35
CA LEU A 546 11.68 -14.54 16.07
C LEU A 546 13.17 -14.88 16.19
N THR A 547 13.71 -15.11 17.39
CA THR A 547 15.11 -15.44 17.59
C THR A 547 15.52 -16.79 16.98
N ALA A 548 14.54 -17.61 16.61
CA ALA A 548 14.75 -18.82 15.83
C ALA A 548 15.21 -18.53 14.39
N PHE A 549 14.89 -17.36 13.84
CA PHE A 549 15.35 -16.94 12.52
C PHE A 549 16.74 -16.30 12.64
N ASP A 550 17.75 -17.00 12.10
CA ASP A 550 19.14 -16.51 12.06
C ASP A 550 19.33 -15.55 10.88
N VAL A 551 19.48 -14.27 11.18
CA VAL A 551 19.64 -13.21 10.17
C VAL A 551 20.94 -13.38 9.37
N ALA A 552 22.02 -13.87 10.00
CA ALA A 552 23.30 -14.02 9.33
C ALA A 552 23.28 -15.15 8.29
N VAL A 553 22.55 -16.22 8.57
CA VAL A 553 22.38 -17.35 7.66
C VAL A 553 21.19 -17.15 6.73
N GLY A 554 20.10 -16.56 7.21
CA GLY A 554 18.85 -16.44 6.44
C GLY A 554 18.02 -17.72 6.49
N GLY A 555 17.90 -18.34 7.67
CA GLY A 555 17.13 -19.55 7.88
C GLY A 555 16.75 -19.75 9.35
N THR A 556 15.87 -20.71 9.65
CA THR A 556 15.46 -20.99 11.02
C THR A 556 16.34 -22.07 11.67
N SER A 557 16.80 -21.83 12.91
CA SER A 557 17.55 -22.79 13.73
C SER A 557 16.64 -23.79 14.44
N ARG A 558 15.37 -23.45 14.63
CA ARG A 558 14.29 -24.25 15.18
C ARG A 558 12.94 -23.73 14.63
N PRO A 559 11.85 -24.48 14.76
CA PRO A 559 10.55 -24.02 14.29
C PRO A 559 10.10 -22.70 14.94
N LEU A 560 9.62 -21.77 14.11
CA LEU A 560 8.92 -20.59 14.60
C LEU A 560 7.57 -21.03 15.15
N SER A 561 7.29 -20.67 16.39
CA SER A 561 6.02 -20.97 17.05
C SER A 561 5.14 -19.73 17.14
N GLY A 562 3.84 -19.87 16.87
CA GLY A 562 2.86 -18.81 17.11
C GLY A 562 2.73 -18.53 18.61
N ALA A 563 2.66 -17.28 19.02
CA ALA A 563 1.94 -16.93 20.22
C ALA A 563 0.48 -17.27 19.94
N GLY A 564 -0.23 -17.87 20.87
CA GLY A 564 -1.64 -18.21 20.70
C GLY A 564 -2.46 -17.20 19.89
N ASP A 565 -3.73 -17.11 19.96
CA ASP A 565 -4.55 -16.24 19.12
C ASP A 565 -3.92 -14.85 18.98
N GLY A 566 -3.53 -14.50 17.76
CA GLY A 566 -2.96 -13.21 17.41
C GLY A 566 -3.95 -12.05 17.65
N PRO A 567 -3.60 -10.81 17.33
CA PRO A 567 -4.53 -9.69 17.46
C PRO A 567 -5.81 -9.99 16.69
N SER A 568 -6.96 -9.70 17.30
CA SER A 568 -8.26 -9.87 16.64
C SER A 568 -8.29 -9.03 15.35
N ILE A 569 -8.87 -9.60 14.30
CA ILE A 569 -9.17 -8.87 13.08
C ILE A 569 -10.11 -7.73 13.44
N GLU A 570 -9.72 -6.50 13.14
CA GLU A 570 -10.56 -5.32 13.37
C GLU A 570 -11.76 -5.32 12.41
N LYS A 571 -12.87 -4.71 12.81
CA LYS A 571 -14.10 -4.72 12.01
C LYS A 571 -13.94 -4.17 10.59
N HIS A 572 -13.09 -3.18 10.40
CA HIS A 572 -12.79 -2.64 9.07
C HIS A 572 -11.91 -3.59 8.24
N GLU A 573 -11.10 -4.45 8.87
CA GLU A 573 -10.28 -5.44 8.18
C GLU A 573 -11.09 -6.67 7.71
N GLU A 574 -12.34 -6.82 8.14
CA GLU A 574 -13.23 -7.89 7.69
C GLU A 574 -13.71 -7.70 6.23
N GLY A 575 -13.54 -6.50 5.68
CA GLY A 575 -13.94 -6.15 4.31
C GLY A 575 -13.19 -6.94 3.24
N TRP A 576 -13.67 -6.81 2.00
CA TRP A 576 -12.93 -7.27 0.83
C TRP A 576 -11.76 -6.31 0.55
N LYS A 577 -10.56 -6.87 0.40
CA LYS A 577 -9.32 -6.12 0.22
C LYS A 577 -8.46 -6.72 -0.88
N ASP A 578 -7.49 -5.95 -1.34
CA ASP A 578 -6.41 -6.38 -2.22
C ASP A 578 -5.02 -6.03 -1.66
N THR A 579 -4.97 -5.21 -0.61
CA THR A 579 -3.74 -4.78 0.06
C THR A 579 -3.83 -5.07 1.55
N PHE A 580 -2.85 -5.76 2.12
CA PHE A 580 -2.86 -6.25 3.50
C PHE A 580 -1.61 -5.81 4.26
N ASN A 581 -1.81 -5.19 5.40
CA ASN A 581 -0.73 -4.93 6.34
C ASN A 581 -0.18 -6.21 6.93
N LEU A 582 1.09 -6.45 6.72
CA LEU A 582 1.86 -7.52 7.33
C LEU A 582 2.84 -6.91 8.34
N TRP A 583 2.49 -6.97 9.63
CA TRP A 583 3.31 -6.41 10.70
C TRP A 583 4.46 -7.34 11.09
N ALA A 584 5.51 -6.75 11.69
CA ALA A 584 6.66 -7.51 12.15
C ALA A 584 6.28 -8.73 13.01
N GLY A 585 6.76 -9.89 12.61
CA GLY A 585 6.52 -11.15 13.31
C GLY A 585 5.11 -11.70 13.15
N GLU A 586 4.35 -11.27 12.15
CA GLU A 586 3.03 -11.81 11.87
C GLU A 586 3.06 -12.91 10.80
N TRP A 587 2.09 -13.78 10.91
CA TRP A 587 1.64 -14.70 9.88
C TRP A 587 0.16 -14.46 9.66
N ILE A 588 -0.18 -13.90 8.50
CA ILE A 588 -1.58 -13.69 8.11
C ILE A 588 -1.99 -14.68 7.02
N ARG A 589 -3.26 -15.05 7.03
CA ARG A 589 -3.87 -15.85 5.98
C ARG A 589 -4.96 -15.04 5.31
N VAL A 590 -4.88 -14.90 3.99
CA VAL A 590 -5.89 -14.21 3.19
C VAL A 590 -6.42 -15.14 2.11
N ALA A 591 -7.74 -15.17 1.92
CA ALA A 591 -8.36 -16.03 0.92
C ALA A 591 -9.07 -15.23 -0.14
N GLY A 592 -8.88 -15.64 -1.39
CA GLY A 592 -9.53 -15.09 -2.56
C GLY A 592 -9.81 -16.17 -3.60
N ARG A 593 -10.66 -15.82 -4.56
CA ARG A 593 -10.99 -16.69 -5.68
C ARG A 593 -10.70 -15.98 -6.98
N PHE A 594 -9.91 -16.59 -7.84
CA PHE A 594 -9.47 -16.01 -9.10
C PHE A 594 -10.49 -16.25 -10.20
N GLU A 595 -11.53 -15.41 -10.26
CA GLU A 595 -12.66 -15.56 -11.17
C GLU A 595 -12.56 -14.64 -12.40
N GLY A 596 -12.93 -15.16 -13.54
CA GLY A 596 -13.27 -14.36 -14.72
C GLY A 596 -12.12 -13.89 -15.60
N ALA A 597 -10.86 -14.01 -15.17
CA ALA A 597 -9.70 -13.58 -15.95
C ALA A 597 -8.56 -14.58 -15.90
N THR A 598 -7.68 -14.50 -16.88
CA THR A 598 -6.48 -15.34 -17.02
C THR A 598 -5.31 -14.48 -17.49
N GLY A 599 -4.10 -14.97 -17.34
CA GLY A 599 -2.88 -14.29 -17.77
C GLY A 599 -1.81 -14.27 -16.69
N GLU A 600 -0.81 -13.46 -16.90
CA GLU A 600 0.27 -13.16 -15.96
C GLU A 600 -0.12 -11.96 -15.10
N PHE A 601 0.14 -12.07 -13.82
CA PHE A 601 -0.15 -11.06 -12.81
C PHE A 601 1.01 -10.95 -11.82
N MET A 602 0.95 -9.95 -10.95
CA MET A 602 1.99 -9.70 -9.96
C MET A 602 1.41 -9.67 -8.55
N TYR A 603 2.28 -9.88 -7.58
CA TYR A 603 2.04 -9.55 -6.19
C TYR A 603 3.33 -8.97 -5.61
N HIS A 604 3.20 -8.01 -4.72
CA HIS A 604 4.35 -7.25 -4.24
C HIS A 604 4.07 -6.51 -2.94
N CYS A 605 5.13 -6.03 -2.29
CA CYS A 605 5.03 -5.02 -1.26
C CYS A 605 4.72 -3.66 -1.90
N HIS A 606 3.74 -2.93 -1.39
CA HIS A 606 3.39 -1.61 -1.93
C HIS A 606 4.14 -0.42 -1.27
N ILE A 607 5.24 -0.69 -0.59
CA ILE A 607 6.28 0.32 -0.40
C ILE A 607 7.08 0.32 -1.70
N LEU A 608 6.97 1.41 -2.48
CA LEU A 608 7.46 1.45 -3.85
C LEU A 608 8.97 1.25 -3.96
N ASP A 609 9.74 1.65 -2.93
CA ASP A 609 11.17 1.36 -2.85
C ASP A 609 11.43 -0.15 -2.74
N HIS A 610 10.63 -0.86 -1.95
CA HIS A 610 10.74 -2.31 -1.76
C HIS A 610 10.29 -3.09 -3.01
N GLU A 611 9.21 -2.62 -3.64
CA GLU A 611 8.72 -3.16 -4.92
C GLU A 611 9.82 -3.15 -5.97
N ASP A 612 10.40 -1.96 -6.22
CA ASP A 612 11.45 -1.76 -7.22
C ASP A 612 12.78 -2.46 -6.87
N GLU A 613 13.05 -2.71 -5.58
CA GLU A 613 14.28 -3.34 -5.10
C GLU A 613 14.17 -4.87 -4.95
N GLY A 614 13.06 -5.47 -5.41
CA GLY A 614 12.91 -6.92 -5.55
C GLY A 614 11.80 -7.56 -4.73
N MET A 615 10.93 -6.79 -4.05
CA MET A 615 9.75 -7.36 -3.39
C MET A 615 8.54 -7.40 -4.32
N MET A 616 8.73 -7.90 -5.53
CA MET A 616 7.68 -8.16 -6.52
C MET A 616 7.94 -9.50 -7.22
N ARG A 617 6.88 -10.29 -7.41
CA ARG A 617 6.94 -11.59 -8.08
C ARG A 617 5.74 -11.82 -8.99
N PRO A 618 5.94 -12.54 -10.10
CA PRO A 618 4.86 -12.95 -11.00
C PRO A 618 4.11 -14.19 -10.49
N PHE A 619 2.84 -14.29 -10.90
CA PHE A 619 2.07 -15.53 -10.85
C PHE A 619 1.19 -15.63 -12.09
N VAL A 620 0.72 -16.85 -12.40
CA VAL A 620 -0.08 -17.13 -13.60
C VAL A 620 -1.43 -17.70 -13.21
N VAL A 621 -2.50 -17.13 -13.80
CA VAL A 621 -3.84 -17.71 -13.74
C VAL A 621 -4.19 -18.26 -15.11
N HIS A 622 -4.50 -19.54 -15.21
CA HIS A 622 -4.85 -20.16 -16.49
C HIS A 622 -6.20 -20.90 -16.46
N PRO A 623 -6.79 -21.10 -17.64
CA PRO A 623 -8.02 -21.89 -17.75
C PRO A 623 -7.77 -23.32 -17.25
N PRO A 624 -8.63 -23.88 -16.40
CA PRO A 624 -8.46 -25.26 -15.92
C PRO A 624 -8.49 -26.28 -17.06
N GLU A 625 -9.15 -25.95 -18.17
CA GLU A 625 -9.22 -26.78 -19.35
C GLU A 625 -7.85 -27.06 -19.99
N VAL A 626 -6.91 -26.11 -19.88
CA VAL A 626 -5.55 -26.22 -20.42
C VAL A 626 -4.51 -26.52 -19.36
N ALA A 627 -4.83 -26.36 -18.07
CA ALA A 627 -3.91 -26.60 -16.95
C ALA A 627 -3.27 -27.99 -16.99
N ARG A 628 -4.02 -29.01 -17.43
CA ARG A 628 -3.55 -30.41 -17.59
C ARG A 628 -2.44 -30.57 -18.60
N PHE A 629 -2.25 -29.62 -19.51
CA PHE A 629 -1.19 -29.65 -20.53
C PHE A 629 0.06 -28.87 -20.12
N HIS A 630 -0.01 -28.11 -19.02
CA HIS A 630 1.15 -27.42 -18.47
C HIS A 630 2.11 -28.44 -17.86
N MET A 631 3.36 -28.40 -18.29
CA MET A 631 4.42 -29.09 -17.55
C MET A 631 4.72 -28.30 -16.30
N ARG A 632 4.20 -28.74 -15.16
CA ARG A 632 4.52 -28.15 -13.86
C ARG A 632 5.95 -28.56 -13.51
N SER A 633 6.84 -27.61 -13.36
CA SER A 633 8.18 -27.88 -12.84
C SER A 633 8.05 -28.26 -11.35
N GLY A 634 8.05 -29.57 -11.05
CA GLY A 634 8.48 -30.15 -9.78
C GLY A 634 7.70 -29.83 -8.52
N GLY A 635 6.36 -29.79 -8.53
CA GLY A 635 5.54 -29.91 -7.32
C GLY A 635 4.85 -31.27 -7.24
N PRO A 636 4.58 -31.86 -6.06
CA PRO A 636 3.82 -33.10 -5.97
C PRO A 636 2.45 -32.91 -6.62
N ALA A 637 2.15 -33.73 -7.62
CA ALA A 637 0.84 -33.76 -8.23
C ALA A 637 -0.17 -34.22 -7.16
N HIS A 638 -1.00 -33.31 -6.67
CA HIS A 638 -2.21 -33.72 -6.00
C HIS A 638 -3.14 -34.36 -7.03
N HIS A 639 -2.96 -35.65 -7.23
CA HIS A 639 -3.94 -36.48 -7.93
C HIS A 639 -5.18 -36.55 -7.05
N SER A 640 -6.17 -35.69 -7.30
CA SER A 640 -7.53 -35.98 -6.91
C SER A 640 -7.97 -37.23 -7.68
N GLY A 641 -7.92 -38.38 -7.00
CA GLY A 641 -8.44 -39.62 -7.51
C GLY A 641 -9.95 -39.55 -7.72
N GLY A 642 -10.35 -39.04 -8.87
CA GLY A 642 -11.69 -39.25 -9.41
C GLY A 642 -11.80 -40.67 -9.91
N SER A 643 -12.35 -41.59 -9.09
CA SER A 643 -12.78 -42.91 -9.52
C SER A 643 -13.86 -42.74 -10.60
N ALA A 644 -13.47 -42.91 -11.85
CA ALA A 644 -14.42 -43.09 -12.91
C ALA A 644 -15.06 -44.49 -12.73
N HIS A 645 -16.26 -44.54 -12.16
CA HIS A 645 -17.14 -45.69 -12.29
C HIS A 645 -17.57 -45.80 -13.76
N HIS A 646 -17.02 -46.77 -14.46
CA HIS A 646 -17.65 -47.31 -15.66
C HIS A 646 -18.83 -48.20 -15.23
N PRO A 647 -20.07 -47.94 -15.65
CA PRO A 647 -21.10 -48.96 -15.58
C PRO A 647 -20.88 -49.96 -16.73
N GLY A 648 -20.55 -51.18 -16.36
CA GLY A 648 -20.63 -52.29 -17.29
C GLY A 648 -22.07 -52.47 -17.74
N GLY A 649 -22.30 -52.45 -19.06
CA GLY A 649 -23.52 -52.90 -19.71
C GLY A 649 -23.28 -54.26 -20.31
N GLU A 650 -23.91 -55.27 -19.74
CA GLU A 650 -24.21 -56.51 -20.46
C GLU A 650 -25.49 -56.35 -21.27
N GLY A 651 -25.54 -56.90 -22.48
CA GLY A 651 -26.72 -57.03 -23.30
C GLY A 651 -26.42 -56.83 -24.79
#